data_5369b142cd803b6e71541780b3a9f7e0
#
_entry.id   5369b142cd803b6e71541780b3a9f7e0
#
_cell.length_a   1.000
_cell.length_b   1.000
_cell.length_c   1.000
_cell.angle_alpha   90.00
_cell.angle_beta   90.00
_cell.angle_gamma   90.00
#
_symmetry.space_group_name_H-M   'P 1'
#
loop_
_entity.id
_entity.type
_entity.pdbx_description
1 polymer ?
#
loop_
_entity_poly.entity_id
_entity_poly.type
_entity_poly.pdbx_seq_one_letter_code
_entity_poly.pdbx_strand_id
1 'polypeptide(L)'
;MTLTDNYNCFKDQRTILMIRPNHSPSLLRFLLVISLLWWGPIITAEAQEVATGQAIQLLLEELPEGEEALQLEETLRQLLAEPLDLNQATEEQLLQLPYFDAFFVRNLLLARSKGGGRFRSIYDLKAIPGAPISHLPLLAPFLTVGSDRPRTTVPLRQDFYLGSELTLPHRRDRYQGIGVGLRYVGSRQERHSWSLVLGQDRGESWLPLRKGVADHLSFSYQYRQPHWQVVLGDYRLQAGLGVQLGQANSFFSRSEMTGQPPSLSGQLIRPHTSFREEGYLRGVATRWQGGPVQVALFYGFEQLDARVEGRRLLTLYPGGMHRTSKEQRYRHTALRSSGGAIVSYQKGKLEVGSTLMGRRYRTAEGQPMVAYRREPKPELNHSASLYFRYLQRHWLLTGETLLAPTNRRASLLSISYFHDHIGRITLSTRYLGADHYSPLGMIESRSSSRRDERGMQLFWSGELARWWTGMVHLDLSQKASVKSGLKPEQWRLTARSDYREGRQAFQSRLTFTKRSQLPLRTAFRTTYLCQLSSPLYIRSGLQFTHLSDTPLTWALFGRVRYQPDPQFSLEGGVHYFSATSGVVRADQPYLPWRYYVPMLRGKGLRTTLQTHYHLGNLHAYLRASLTHYQEAPTSLLPSLLEVAFTYRL
;
A
#
# COMPACT_ATOMS: atom_id res chain seq x y z
N MET A 1 10.82 62.48 41.95
CA MET A 1 11.96 62.54 42.88
C MET A 1 13.01 61.61 42.27
N THR A 2 13.88 62.21 41.56
CA THR A 2 15.34 62.25 41.53
C THR A 2 15.96 60.97 40.96
N LEU A 3 16.43 61.02 39.70
CA LEU A 3 17.75 61.52 39.27
C LEU A 3 18.87 60.65 39.82
N THR A 4 19.80 60.07 39.11
CA THR A 4 20.83 60.60 38.19
C THR A 4 21.61 59.45 37.58
N ASP A 5 21.84 59.49 36.32
CA ASP A 5 23.11 59.68 35.59
C ASP A 5 24.31 58.83 36.02
N ASN A 6 24.91 58.08 35.11
CA ASN A 6 26.19 58.53 34.59
C ASN A 6 26.73 57.66 33.44
N TYR A 7 27.19 58.38 32.49
CA TYR A 7 28.01 58.13 31.31
C TYR A 7 29.35 57.40 31.54
N ASN A 8 29.81 56.81 30.46
CA ASN A 8 31.14 56.71 29.85
C ASN A 8 31.63 55.25 29.71
N CYS A 9 32.29 54.79 28.72
CA CYS A 9 33.07 55.38 27.65
C CYS A 9 33.54 54.21 26.75
N PHE A 10 33.57 54.48 25.47
CA PHE A 10 34.30 53.77 24.40
C PHE A 10 35.41 52.78 24.80
N LYS A 11 35.41 51.57 24.18
CA LYS A 11 36.58 51.09 23.45
C LYS A 11 36.21 49.98 22.45
N ASP A 12 36.55 50.28 21.23
CA ASP A 12 36.71 49.45 20.06
C ASP A 12 37.53 48.17 20.38
N GLN A 13 36.97 47.00 20.07
CA GLN A 13 37.78 45.84 19.70
C GLN A 13 37.01 44.99 18.70
N ARG A 14 37.38 45.13 17.44
CA ARG A 14 37.05 44.19 16.37
C ARG A 14 37.66 42.85 16.68
N THR A 15 36.85 41.89 17.14
CA THR A 15 37.26 40.50 17.17
C THR A 15 36.66 39.81 15.92
N ILE A 16 37.55 39.63 14.95
CA ILE A 16 37.28 38.80 13.78
C ILE A 16 37.17 37.36 14.30
N LEU A 17 35.95 36.86 14.41
CA LEU A 17 35.69 35.45 14.66
C LEU A 17 35.97 34.67 13.36
N MET A 18 37.18 34.13 13.23
CA MET A 18 37.50 33.10 12.25
C MET A 18 36.67 31.85 12.60
N ILE A 19 35.59 31.65 11.88
CA ILE A 19 34.87 30.36 11.86
C ILE A 19 35.78 29.39 11.11
N ARG A 20 36.50 28.54 11.85
CA ARG A 20 37.14 27.36 11.27
C ARG A 20 36.04 26.38 10.87
N PRO A 21 35.94 26.00 9.60
CA PRO A 21 35.04 24.92 9.19
C PRO A 21 35.64 23.58 9.64
N ASN A 22 35.10 23.03 10.69
CA ASN A 22 35.42 21.66 11.10
C ASN A 22 34.68 20.67 10.18
N HIS A 23 35.05 20.66 8.90
CA HIS A 23 34.59 19.60 7.98
C HIS A 23 35.56 18.45 8.12
N SER A 24 35.10 17.36 8.73
CA SER A 24 35.88 16.12 8.74
C SER A 24 36.10 15.67 7.27
N PRO A 25 37.35 15.35 6.87
CA PRO A 25 37.65 15.00 5.47
C PRO A 25 36.98 13.69 5.01
N SER A 26 36.33 12.97 5.91
CA SER A 26 35.58 11.76 5.63
C SER A 26 34.25 12.01 4.88
N LEU A 27 33.54 13.13 5.14
CA LEU A 27 32.25 13.44 4.50
C LEU A 27 32.44 13.83 3.04
N LEU A 28 33.48 14.61 2.75
CA LEU A 28 33.82 15.02 1.38
C LEU A 28 34.25 13.83 0.52
N ARG A 29 35.00 12.89 1.12
CA ARG A 29 35.40 11.63 0.45
C ARG A 29 34.20 10.73 0.18
N PHE A 30 33.22 10.65 1.10
CA PHE A 30 32.00 9.88 0.91
C PHE A 30 31.09 10.47 -0.20
N LEU A 31 30.95 11.81 -0.24
CA LEU A 31 30.22 12.50 -1.30
C LEU A 31 30.91 12.36 -2.66
N LEU A 32 32.25 12.36 -2.70
CA LEU A 32 33.04 12.14 -3.92
C LEU A 32 32.89 10.71 -4.44
N VAL A 33 32.85 9.71 -3.57
CA VAL A 33 32.59 8.31 -3.94
C VAL A 33 31.18 8.15 -4.50
N ILE A 34 30.17 8.78 -3.89
CA ILE A 34 28.81 8.76 -4.42
C ILE A 34 28.73 9.48 -5.78
N SER A 35 29.40 10.63 -5.95
CA SER A 35 29.40 11.34 -7.23
C SER A 35 30.14 10.57 -8.33
N LEU A 36 31.21 9.84 -8.01
CA LEU A 36 31.91 8.98 -8.97
C LEU A 36 31.07 7.76 -9.38
N LEU A 37 30.20 7.26 -8.50
CA LEU A 37 29.26 6.19 -8.82
C LEU A 37 28.16 6.65 -9.82
N TRP A 38 27.91 7.95 -9.91
CA TRP A 38 26.93 8.53 -10.86
C TRP A 38 27.46 8.69 -12.29
N TRP A 39 28.79 8.61 -12.47
CA TRP A 39 29.47 8.79 -13.77
C TRP A 39 30.10 7.50 -14.32
N GLY A 40 29.74 6.34 -13.76
CA GLY A 40 30.25 5.06 -14.24
C GLY A 40 29.82 4.77 -15.70
N PRO A 41 30.67 4.04 -16.45
CA PRO A 41 30.39 3.72 -17.86
C PRO A 41 29.11 2.91 -18.00
N ILE A 42 28.30 3.24 -19.02
CA ILE A 42 27.14 2.47 -19.44
C ILE A 42 27.63 1.09 -19.89
N ILE A 43 27.55 0.12 -19.03
CA ILE A 43 27.84 -1.28 -19.36
C ILE A 43 26.56 -1.90 -19.92
N THR A 44 26.52 -2.12 -21.20
CA THR A 44 25.44 -2.89 -21.87
C THR A 44 25.54 -4.34 -21.41
N ALA A 45 24.55 -4.82 -20.69
CA ALA A 45 24.47 -6.21 -20.25
C ALA A 45 23.05 -6.77 -20.45
N GLU A 46 22.97 -8.04 -20.76
CA GLU A 46 21.73 -8.79 -20.91
C GLU A 46 20.84 -8.65 -19.66
N ALA A 47 19.54 -8.52 -19.90
CA ALA A 47 18.54 -8.38 -18.84
C ALA A 47 18.60 -9.60 -17.91
N GLN A 48 19.08 -9.39 -16.70
CA GLN A 48 19.16 -10.41 -15.67
C GLN A 48 17.89 -10.37 -14.81
N GLU A 49 17.39 -11.54 -14.46
CA GLU A 49 16.20 -11.71 -13.66
C GLU A 49 16.35 -10.98 -12.29
N VAL A 50 15.41 -10.08 -12.02
CA VAL A 50 15.39 -9.35 -10.73
C VAL A 50 15.06 -10.34 -9.63
N ALA A 51 15.86 -10.37 -8.58
CA ALA A 51 15.59 -11.24 -7.43
C ALA A 51 14.16 -11.00 -6.89
N THR A 52 13.43 -12.05 -6.67
CA THR A 52 12.00 -12.07 -6.39
C THR A 52 11.56 -11.17 -5.21
N GLY A 53 12.30 -11.21 -4.09
CA GLY A 53 12.04 -10.33 -2.95
C GLY A 53 12.25 -8.85 -3.27
N GLN A 54 13.17 -8.56 -4.16
CA GLN A 54 13.45 -7.22 -4.64
C GLN A 54 12.34 -6.69 -5.56
N ALA A 55 11.76 -7.55 -6.40
CA ALA A 55 10.61 -7.17 -7.22
C ALA A 55 9.42 -6.76 -6.35
N ILE A 56 9.10 -7.54 -5.32
CA ILE A 56 8.06 -7.18 -4.34
C ILE A 56 8.41 -5.85 -3.66
N GLN A 57 9.63 -5.68 -3.15
CA GLN A 57 10.05 -4.46 -2.49
C GLN A 57 9.88 -3.24 -3.40
N LEU A 58 10.37 -3.29 -4.63
CA LEU A 58 10.29 -2.19 -5.59
C LEU A 58 8.85 -1.82 -5.93
N LEU A 59 7.97 -2.82 -6.05
CA LEU A 59 6.54 -2.58 -6.28
C LEU A 59 5.84 -1.99 -5.05
N LEU A 60 6.23 -2.39 -3.84
CA LEU A 60 5.66 -1.86 -2.60
C LEU A 60 6.13 -0.45 -2.28
N GLU A 61 7.39 -0.11 -2.57
CA GLU A 61 7.94 1.22 -2.31
C GLU A 61 7.28 2.34 -3.12
N GLU A 62 6.62 1.99 -4.19
CA GLU A 62 5.85 2.92 -5.00
C GLU A 62 4.55 3.35 -4.32
N LEU A 63 4.07 2.55 -3.37
CA LEU A 63 2.87 2.85 -2.59
C LEU A 63 3.15 3.80 -1.43
N PRO A 64 2.21 4.66 -1.03
CA PRO A 64 2.23 5.27 0.28
C PRO A 64 2.10 4.18 1.35
N GLU A 65 2.67 4.48 2.51
CA GLU A 65 2.61 3.57 3.65
C GLU A 65 1.17 3.28 4.07
N GLY A 66 0.95 2.04 4.49
CA GLY A 66 -0.29 1.65 5.10
C GLY A 66 -0.82 0.33 4.58
N GLU A 67 -2.07 0.19 4.78
CA GLU A 67 -2.92 -0.94 4.50
C GLU A 67 -2.79 -1.50 3.08
N GLU A 68 -2.56 -0.64 2.11
CA GLU A 68 -2.48 -0.98 0.70
C GLU A 68 -1.21 -1.71 0.32
N ALA A 69 -0.10 -1.31 0.93
CA ALA A 69 1.16 -1.97 0.71
C ALA A 69 1.11 -3.42 1.23
N LEU A 70 0.51 -3.65 2.40
CA LEU A 70 0.34 -4.99 2.96
C LEU A 70 -0.56 -5.89 2.08
N GLN A 71 -1.63 -5.32 1.49
CA GLN A 71 -2.49 -6.09 0.60
C GLN A 71 -1.84 -6.39 -0.75
N LEU A 72 -1.08 -5.43 -1.29
CA LEU A 72 -0.30 -5.70 -2.49
C LEU A 72 0.76 -6.77 -2.20
N GLU A 73 1.43 -6.70 -1.05
CA GLU A 73 2.38 -7.72 -0.62
C GLU A 73 1.72 -9.10 -0.59
N GLU A 74 0.55 -9.22 0.05
CA GLU A 74 -0.23 -10.46 0.11
C GLU A 74 -0.54 -11.00 -1.28
N THR A 75 -1.03 -10.12 -2.18
CA THR A 75 -1.35 -10.50 -3.56
C THR A 75 -0.10 -10.94 -4.34
N LEU A 76 0.99 -10.17 -4.26
CA LEU A 76 2.23 -10.50 -4.96
C LEU A 76 2.86 -11.79 -4.44
N ARG A 77 2.81 -12.04 -3.13
CA ARG A 77 3.29 -13.30 -2.55
C ARG A 77 2.45 -14.49 -2.94
N GLN A 78 1.14 -14.32 -3.04
CA GLN A 78 0.26 -15.35 -3.58
C GLN A 78 0.60 -15.64 -5.06
N LEU A 79 0.75 -14.60 -5.87
CA LEU A 79 1.14 -14.74 -7.28
C LEU A 79 2.55 -15.28 -7.47
N LEU A 80 3.42 -15.07 -6.51
CA LEU A 80 4.74 -15.69 -6.50
C LEU A 80 4.68 -17.19 -6.26
N ALA A 81 3.75 -17.62 -5.40
CA ALA A 81 3.49 -19.03 -5.16
C ALA A 81 2.81 -19.70 -6.37
N GLU A 82 1.92 -18.95 -7.04
CA GLU A 82 1.15 -19.40 -8.20
C GLU A 82 1.24 -18.35 -9.31
N PRO A 83 2.34 -18.33 -10.08
CA PRO A 83 2.48 -17.39 -11.19
C PRO A 83 1.35 -17.56 -12.20
N LEU A 84 0.81 -16.46 -12.67
CA LEU A 84 -0.28 -16.47 -13.64
C LEU A 84 0.20 -16.94 -15.01
N ASP A 85 -0.41 -17.99 -15.51
CA ASP A 85 -0.18 -18.44 -16.89
C ASP A 85 -0.87 -17.49 -17.88
N LEU A 86 -0.08 -16.76 -18.67
CA LEU A 86 -0.58 -15.82 -19.65
C LEU A 86 -1.53 -16.45 -20.67
N ASN A 87 -1.40 -17.75 -20.93
CA ASN A 87 -2.23 -18.47 -21.88
C ASN A 87 -3.58 -18.94 -21.29
N GLN A 88 -3.71 -18.98 -19.95
CA GLN A 88 -4.89 -19.51 -19.27
C GLN A 88 -5.55 -18.51 -18.33
N ALA A 89 -4.81 -17.52 -17.84
CA ALA A 89 -5.31 -16.57 -16.85
C ALA A 89 -6.57 -15.85 -17.34
N THR A 90 -7.52 -15.67 -16.43
CA THR A 90 -8.76 -14.92 -16.67
C THR A 90 -8.53 -13.41 -16.60
N GLU A 91 -9.45 -12.61 -17.12
CA GLU A 91 -9.43 -11.14 -16.94
C GLU A 91 -9.29 -10.76 -15.47
N GLU A 92 -10.07 -11.42 -14.63
CA GLU A 92 -10.09 -11.23 -13.18
C GLU A 92 -8.74 -11.48 -12.52
N GLN A 93 -8.04 -12.52 -12.93
CA GLN A 93 -6.72 -12.85 -12.41
C GLN A 93 -5.66 -11.85 -12.88
N LEU A 94 -5.67 -11.49 -14.17
CA LEU A 94 -4.71 -10.55 -14.75
C LEU A 94 -4.83 -9.15 -14.14
N LEU A 95 -6.04 -8.68 -13.84
CA LEU A 95 -6.28 -7.38 -13.21
C LEU A 95 -5.78 -7.29 -11.74
N GLN A 96 -5.35 -8.39 -11.13
CA GLN A 96 -4.73 -8.37 -9.80
C GLN A 96 -3.29 -7.84 -9.82
N LEU A 97 -2.61 -7.98 -10.97
CA LEU A 97 -1.24 -7.48 -11.12
C LEU A 97 -1.22 -5.95 -11.17
N PRO A 98 -0.27 -5.31 -10.48
CA PRO A 98 -0.03 -3.90 -10.68
C PRO A 98 0.37 -3.62 -12.13
N TYR A 99 0.01 -2.46 -12.66
CA TYR A 99 0.22 -2.05 -14.04
C TYR A 99 -0.56 -2.82 -15.12
N PHE A 100 -1.28 -3.90 -14.78
CA PHE A 100 -2.19 -4.56 -15.70
C PHE A 100 -3.58 -3.91 -15.58
N ASP A 101 -3.87 -2.98 -16.48
CA ASP A 101 -5.16 -2.30 -16.53
C ASP A 101 -6.16 -2.99 -17.46
N ALA A 102 -7.41 -2.57 -17.41
CA ALA A 102 -8.48 -3.15 -18.21
C ALA A 102 -8.25 -3.02 -19.74
N PHE A 103 -7.56 -1.96 -20.19
CA PHE A 103 -7.24 -1.77 -21.60
C PHE A 103 -6.17 -2.77 -22.05
N PHE A 104 -5.06 -2.85 -21.33
CA PHE A 104 -3.99 -3.80 -21.63
C PHE A 104 -4.49 -5.25 -21.54
N VAL A 105 -5.20 -5.60 -20.44
CA VAL A 105 -5.73 -6.96 -20.24
C VAL A 105 -6.68 -7.36 -21.37
N ARG A 106 -7.57 -6.44 -21.79
CA ARG A 106 -8.43 -6.70 -22.95
C ARG A 106 -7.63 -6.98 -24.23
N ASN A 107 -6.61 -6.16 -24.51
CA ASN A 107 -5.77 -6.34 -25.70
C ASN A 107 -4.98 -7.67 -25.64
N LEU A 108 -4.51 -8.05 -24.45
CA LEU A 108 -3.88 -9.34 -24.20
C LEU A 108 -4.84 -10.51 -24.50
N LEU A 109 -6.07 -10.44 -23.97
CA LEU A 109 -7.09 -11.46 -24.22
C LEU A 109 -7.49 -11.52 -25.69
N LEU A 110 -7.57 -10.38 -26.39
CA LEU A 110 -7.81 -10.34 -27.84
C LEU A 110 -6.65 -10.90 -28.65
N ALA A 111 -5.40 -10.61 -28.28
CA ALA A 111 -4.23 -11.17 -28.91
C ALA A 111 -4.20 -12.70 -28.75
N ARG A 112 -4.55 -13.20 -27.55
CA ARG A 112 -4.70 -14.63 -27.28
C ARG A 112 -5.77 -15.31 -28.12
N SER A 113 -6.89 -14.62 -28.43
CA SER A 113 -8.03 -15.20 -29.17
C SER A 113 -7.85 -15.15 -30.70
N LYS A 114 -7.09 -14.19 -31.24
CA LYS A 114 -7.03 -13.84 -32.65
C LYS A 114 -6.01 -14.64 -33.49
N GLY A 115 -5.62 -15.79 -33.19
CA GLY A 115 -4.73 -16.46 -34.16
C GLY A 115 -3.93 -17.62 -33.63
N GLY A 116 -4.50 -18.49 -32.83
CA GLY A 116 -3.75 -19.59 -32.23
C GLY A 116 -2.57 -19.11 -31.38
N GLY A 117 -2.67 -17.85 -30.92
CA GLY A 117 -1.61 -17.07 -30.30
C GLY A 117 -1.36 -17.51 -28.87
N ARG A 118 -0.66 -18.63 -28.71
CA ARG A 118 0.00 -18.94 -27.44
C ARG A 118 1.21 -18.02 -27.30
N PHE A 119 1.27 -17.30 -26.18
CA PHE A 119 2.49 -16.61 -25.77
C PHE A 119 3.58 -17.66 -25.54
N ARG A 120 4.77 -17.43 -26.06
CA ARG A 120 5.96 -18.30 -25.91
C ARG A 120 6.90 -17.75 -24.83
N SER A 121 6.83 -16.44 -24.60
CA SER A 121 7.64 -15.73 -23.62
C SER A 121 6.81 -14.64 -22.95
N ILE A 122 7.13 -14.32 -21.70
CA ILE A 122 6.57 -13.16 -20.99
C ILE A 122 6.86 -11.86 -21.76
N TYR A 123 7.97 -11.81 -22.47
CA TYR A 123 8.37 -10.65 -23.27
C TYR A 123 7.57 -10.45 -24.56
N ASP A 124 6.76 -11.44 -24.98
CA ASP A 124 5.80 -11.26 -26.09
C ASP A 124 4.75 -10.18 -25.75
N LEU A 125 4.53 -9.92 -24.46
CA LEU A 125 3.67 -8.84 -24.00
C LEU A 125 4.08 -7.47 -24.51
N LYS A 126 5.37 -7.25 -24.86
CA LYS A 126 5.86 -5.97 -25.40
C LYS A 126 5.20 -5.57 -26.72
N ALA A 127 4.68 -6.54 -27.48
CA ALA A 127 3.98 -6.29 -28.74
C ALA A 127 2.50 -5.91 -28.56
N ILE A 128 1.98 -5.95 -27.32
CA ILE A 128 0.57 -5.69 -27.05
C ILE A 128 0.39 -4.21 -26.67
N PRO A 129 -0.55 -3.50 -27.31
CA PRO A 129 -0.84 -2.11 -26.97
C PRO A 129 -1.20 -1.93 -25.50
N GLY A 130 -0.55 -0.97 -24.84
CA GLY A 130 -0.73 -0.68 -23.41
C GLY A 130 0.10 -1.54 -22.46
N ALA A 131 1.03 -2.37 -22.98
CA ALA A 131 1.91 -3.17 -22.15
C ALA A 131 2.79 -2.30 -21.24
N PRO A 132 2.97 -2.66 -19.96
CA PRO A 132 3.84 -1.92 -19.03
C PRO A 132 5.31 -2.29 -19.24
N ILE A 133 5.88 -1.92 -20.38
CA ILE A 133 7.19 -2.40 -20.87
C ILE A 133 8.31 -2.20 -19.84
N SER A 134 8.40 -1.02 -19.24
CA SER A 134 9.42 -0.69 -18.23
C SER A 134 9.27 -1.48 -16.92
N HIS A 135 8.07 -2.01 -16.63
CA HIS A 135 7.77 -2.77 -15.42
C HIS A 135 7.74 -4.29 -15.65
N LEU A 136 7.77 -4.75 -16.89
CA LEU A 136 7.77 -6.20 -17.20
C LEU A 136 8.86 -6.99 -16.45
N PRO A 137 10.10 -6.51 -16.31
CA PRO A 137 11.11 -7.24 -15.53
C PRO A 137 10.74 -7.41 -14.05
N LEU A 138 10.01 -6.44 -13.47
CA LEU A 138 9.52 -6.53 -12.08
C LEU A 138 8.31 -7.46 -11.96
N LEU A 139 7.54 -7.61 -13.02
CA LEU A 139 6.33 -8.44 -13.07
C LEU A 139 6.61 -9.88 -13.48
N ALA A 140 7.76 -10.12 -14.12
CA ALA A 140 8.16 -11.44 -14.62
C ALA A 140 8.07 -12.57 -13.56
N PRO A 141 8.46 -12.39 -12.28
CA PRO A 141 8.35 -13.45 -11.29
C PRO A 141 6.91 -13.91 -10.98
N PHE A 142 5.91 -13.10 -11.33
CA PHE A 142 4.48 -13.37 -11.07
C PHE A 142 3.75 -13.92 -12.28
N LEU A 143 4.47 -14.11 -13.41
CA LEU A 143 3.93 -14.56 -14.67
C LEU A 143 4.63 -15.83 -15.14
N THR A 144 3.90 -16.68 -15.84
CA THR A 144 4.46 -17.84 -16.54
C THR A 144 3.81 -17.98 -17.91
N VAL A 145 4.49 -18.69 -18.78
CA VAL A 145 3.97 -19.08 -20.09
C VAL A 145 3.88 -20.60 -20.05
N GLY A 146 2.68 -21.13 -20.10
CA GLY A 146 2.40 -22.54 -19.86
C GLY A 146 3.34 -23.46 -20.60
N SER A 147 4.04 -24.29 -19.88
CA SER A 147 4.58 -25.54 -20.41
C SER A 147 3.39 -26.46 -20.67
N ASP A 148 3.44 -27.24 -21.75
CA ASP A 148 2.51 -28.36 -22.00
C ASP A 148 2.60 -29.47 -20.91
N ARG A 149 3.21 -29.19 -19.77
CA ARG A 149 3.16 -30.07 -18.63
C ARG A 149 1.72 -30.10 -18.14
N PRO A 150 1.05 -31.28 -18.18
CA PRO A 150 -0.21 -31.42 -17.50
C PRO A 150 0.02 -30.89 -16.08
N ARG A 151 -0.87 -30.02 -15.56
CA ARG A 151 -0.86 -29.62 -14.16
C ARG A 151 -0.86 -30.91 -13.36
N THR A 152 0.32 -31.40 -13.01
CA THR A 152 0.44 -32.42 -11.98
C THR A 152 -0.27 -31.82 -10.81
N THR A 153 -1.37 -32.42 -10.43
CA THR A 153 -2.17 -32.04 -9.28
C THR A 153 -1.21 -31.90 -8.11
N VAL A 154 -0.81 -30.66 -7.80
CA VAL A 154 -0.06 -30.40 -6.59
C VAL A 154 -1.06 -30.69 -5.47
N PRO A 155 -0.91 -31.82 -4.79
CA PRO A 155 -2.00 -32.35 -3.97
C PRO A 155 -2.28 -31.45 -2.78
N LEU A 156 -1.27 -30.79 -2.28
CA LEU A 156 -1.34 -29.92 -1.10
C LEU A 156 -0.22 -28.89 -1.16
N ARG A 157 -0.55 -27.61 -1.02
CA ARG A 157 0.41 -26.52 -0.82
C ARG A 157 0.24 -25.97 0.57
N GLN A 158 1.36 -25.64 1.20
CA GLN A 158 1.37 -25.07 2.55
C GLN A 158 2.42 -23.99 2.64
N ASP A 159 2.01 -22.81 3.08
CA ASP A 159 2.87 -21.66 3.35
C ASP A 159 2.84 -21.34 4.84
N PHE A 160 3.99 -21.41 5.48
CA PHE A 160 4.19 -21.03 6.88
C PHE A 160 5.02 -19.75 6.96
N TYR A 161 4.64 -18.89 7.86
CA TYR A 161 5.42 -17.74 8.25
C TYR A 161 5.45 -17.66 9.77
N LEU A 162 6.63 -17.44 10.31
CA LEU A 162 6.86 -17.08 11.71
C LEU A 162 7.77 -15.87 11.74
N GLY A 163 7.34 -14.81 12.37
CA GLY A 163 8.14 -13.61 12.53
C GLY A 163 8.11 -13.09 13.95
N SER A 164 9.22 -12.49 14.37
CA SER A 164 9.33 -11.84 15.65
C SER A 164 10.10 -10.54 15.50
N GLU A 165 9.72 -9.56 16.29
CA GLU A 165 10.48 -8.32 16.45
C GLU A 165 10.75 -8.04 17.92
N LEU A 166 11.98 -7.66 18.21
CA LEU A 166 12.43 -7.27 19.54
C LEU A 166 12.88 -5.82 19.50
N THR A 167 12.36 -5.00 20.38
CA THR A 167 12.88 -3.66 20.61
C THR A 167 14.17 -3.76 21.42
N LEU A 168 15.26 -3.22 20.88
CA LEU A 168 16.49 -3.09 21.64
C LEU A 168 16.28 -2.02 22.72
N PRO A 169 16.67 -2.27 23.98
CA PRO A 169 16.33 -1.41 25.11
C PRO A 169 16.86 0.02 24.92
N HIS A 170 15.96 0.99 24.98
CA HIS A 170 16.29 2.40 25.07
C HIS A 170 15.46 3.04 26.18
N ARG A 171 16.07 3.84 27.06
CA ARG A 171 15.45 4.43 28.25
C ARG A 171 14.18 5.25 28.01
N ARG A 172 13.92 5.67 26.75
CA ARG A 172 12.76 6.49 26.35
C ARG A 172 11.74 5.75 25.51
N ASP A 173 11.91 4.44 25.28
CA ASP A 173 10.95 3.70 24.46
C ASP A 173 9.72 3.32 25.28
N ARG A 174 8.55 3.75 24.79
CA ARG A 174 7.26 3.59 25.46
C ARG A 174 6.70 2.16 25.37
N TYR A 175 7.13 1.42 24.35
CA TYR A 175 6.57 0.13 23.99
C TYR A 175 7.69 -0.89 23.79
N GLN A 176 8.25 -1.32 24.91
CA GLN A 176 9.25 -2.38 24.94
C GLN A 176 8.54 -3.74 24.88
N GLY A 177 9.20 -4.73 24.30
CA GLY A 177 8.70 -6.09 24.27
C GLY A 177 8.93 -6.77 22.94
N ILE A 178 8.35 -7.94 22.83
CA ILE A 178 8.44 -8.81 21.67
C ILE A 178 7.10 -8.78 20.94
N GLY A 179 7.11 -8.48 19.66
CA GLY A 179 5.99 -8.73 18.76
C GLY A 179 6.18 -10.08 18.08
N VAL A 180 5.11 -10.85 17.89
CA VAL A 180 5.13 -12.16 17.24
C VAL A 180 4.02 -12.26 16.22
N GLY A 181 4.33 -12.82 15.06
CA GLY A 181 3.35 -13.15 14.04
C GLY A 181 3.54 -14.57 13.53
N LEU A 182 2.45 -15.34 13.48
CA LEU A 182 2.39 -16.66 12.87
C LEU A 182 1.31 -16.65 11.80
N ARG A 183 1.62 -17.15 10.62
CA ARG A 183 0.68 -17.30 9.53
C ARG A 183 0.85 -18.66 8.89
N TYR A 184 -0.25 -19.35 8.70
CA TYR A 184 -0.32 -20.59 7.96
C TYR A 184 -1.41 -20.48 6.90
N VAL A 185 -1.09 -20.81 5.67
CA VAL A 185 -2.05 -20.90 4.56
C VAL A 185 -1.85 -22.24 3.88
N GLY A 186 -2.94 -22.97 3.71
CA GLY A 186 -2.95 -24.20 2.97
C GLY A 186 -3.93 -24.14 1.79
N SER A 187 -3.61 -24.85 0.72
CA SER A 187 -4.54 -25.06 -0.40
C SER A 187 -4.43 -26.45 -0.97
N ARG A 188 -5.55 -26.99 -1.42
CA ARG A 188 -5.64 -28.31 -2.05
C ARG A 188 -6.42 -28.22 -3.36
N GLN A 189 -5.78 -28.67 -4.46
CA GLN A 189 -6.38 -28.75 -5.80
C GLN A 189 -7.00 -27.43 -6.28
N GLU A 190 -6.47 -26.28 -5.83
CA GLU A 190 -7.02 -24.94 -6.14
C GLU A 190 -8.51 -24.75 -5.74
N ARG A 191 -9.14 -25.79 -5.22
CA ARG A 191 -10.56 -25.77 -4.82
C ARG A 191 -10.76 -25.43 -3.36
N HIS A 192 -9.87 -25.91 -2.50
CA HIS A 192 -9.93 -25.69 -1.07
C HIS A 192 -8.75 -24.84 -0.64
N SER A 193 -8.99 -23.80 0.12
CA SER A 193 -7.93 -23.06 0.79
C SER A 193 -8.36 -22.70 2.21
N TRP A 194 -7.40 -22.64 3.10
CA TRP A 194 -7.61 -22.27 4.49
C TRP A 194 -6.44 -21.45 5.01
N SER A 195 -6.70 -20.63 6.01
CA SER A 195 -5.66 -19.85 6.66
C SER A 195 -5.90 -19.74 8.15
N LEU A 196 -4.79 -19.63 8.88
CA LEU A 196 -4.75 -19.28 10.29
C LEU A 196 -3.68 -18.20 10.49
N VAL A 197 -4.06 -17.09 11.10
CA VAL A 197 -3.15 -15.99 11.41
C VAL A 197 -3.27 -15.66 12.88
N LEU A 198 -2.11 -15.59 13.55
CA LEU A 198 -1.97 -15.18 14.94
C LEU A 198 -1.01 -14.01 14.99
N GLY A 199 -1.40 -12.91 15.62
CA GLY A 199 -0.61 -11.71 15.74
C GLY A 199 -0.63 -11.15 17.14
N GLN A 200 0.51 -10.59 17.55
CA GLN A 200 0.65 -9.84 18.78
C GLN A 200 1.64 -8.71 18.57
N ASP A 201 1.24 -7.51 18.86
CA ASP A 201 2.06 -6.32 18.73
C ASP A 201 3.04 -6.15 19.91
N ARG A 202 4.11 -5.37 19.67
CA ARG A 202 5.05 -5.02 20.73
C ARG A 202 4.36 -4.20 21.82
N GLY A 203 4.66 -4.54 23.06
CA GLY A 203 4.13 -3.84 24.24
C GLY A 203 2.75 -4.32 24.68
N GLU A 204 2.18 -5.30 23.98
CA GLU A 204 1.00 -6.00 24.44
C GLU A 204 1.36 -7.12 25.37
N SER A 205 0.52 -7.35 26.38
CA SER A 205 0.74 -8.45 27.33
C SER A 205 0.46 -9.78 26.66
N TRP A 206 1.38 -10.74 26.82
CA TRP A 206 1.12 -12.15 26.50
C TRP A 206 -0.09 -12.59 27.28
N LEU A 207 -1.11 -13.06 26.58
CA LEU A 207 -2.41 -13.29 27.16
C LEU A 207 -2.39 -14.44 28.18
N PRO A 208 -2.93 -14.23 29.35
CA PRO A 208 -3.47 -15.34 30.11
C PRO A 208 -4.61 -15.95 29.28
N LEU A 209 -4.62 -17.29 29.14
CA LEU A 209 -5.58 -18.09 28.38
C LEU A 209 -7.06 -17.71 28.56
N ARG A 210 -7.39 -16.93 29.59
CA ARG A 210 -8.73 -16.38 29.86
C ARG A 210 -9.19 -15.28 28.88
N LYS A 211 -8.29 -14.64 28.10
CA LYS A 211 -8.63 -13.52 27.18
C LYS A 211 -8.40 -13.83 25.69
N GLY A 212 -8.09 -15.09 25.36
CA GLY A 212 -7.77 -15.52 23.99
C GLY A 212 -6.32 -15.97 23.83
N VAL A 213 -5.98 -16.60 22.71
CA VAL A 213 -4.64 -17.18 22.45
C VAL A 213 -3.65 -16.13 21.94
N ALA A 214 -4.15 -15.08 21.30
CA ALA A 214 -3.38 -13.97 20.74
C ALA A 214 -4.26 -12.72 20.68
N ASP A 215 -3.66 -11.53 20.52
CA ASP A 215 -4.41 -10.30 20.37
C ASP A 215 -5.20 -10.30 19.06
N HIS A 216 -4.54 -10.66 17.97
CA HIS A 216 -5.16 -10.91 16.68
C HIS A 216 -5.23 -12.41 16.39
N LEU A 217 -6.43 -12.92 16.10
CA LEU A 217 -6.70 -14.26 15.63
C LEU A 217 -7.61 -14.20 14.41
N SER A 218 -7.12 -14.66 13.27
CA SER A 218 -7.92 -14.77 12.05
C SER A 218 -7.89 -16.20 11.52
N PHE A 219 -9.05 -16.65 11.04
CA PHE A 219 -9.22 -17.94 10.39
C PHE A 219 -10.12 -17.79 9.18
N SER A 220 -9.75 -18.41 8.07
CA SER A 220 -10.63 -18.51 6.90
C SER A 220 -10.56 -19.88 6.25
N TYR A 221 -11.67 -20.28 5.66
CA TYR A 221 -11.76 -21.45 4.78
C TYR A 221 -12.51 -21.04 3.52
N GLN A 222 -11.99 -21.40 2.36
CA GLN A 222 -12.61 -21.17 1.06
C GLN A 222 -12.77 -22.47 0.30
N TYR A 223 -13.96 -22.65 -0.28
CA TYR A 223 -14.23 -23.64 -1.32
C TYR A 223 -14.56 -22.91 -2.62
N ARG A 224 -13.89 -23.27 -3.72
CA ARG A 224 -14.05 -22.65 -5.03
C ARG A 224 -14.28 -23.70 -6.11
N GLN A 225 -15.29 -23.43 -6.94
CA GLN A 225 -15.56 -24.09 -8.22
C GLN A 225 -15.73 -23.03 -9.32
N PRO A 226 -15.77 -23.41 -10.61
CA PRO A 226 -15.95 -22.45 -11.70
C PRO A 226 -17.13 -21.51 -11.50
N HIS A 227 -18.26 -22.03 -11.02
CA HIS A 227 -19.51 -21.26 -10.85
C HIS A 227 -19.81 -20.89 -9.38
N TRP A 228 -19.12 -21.45 -8.42
CA TRP A 228 -19.39 -21.26 -7.01
C TRP A 228 -18.15 -20.97 -6.20
N GLN A 229 -18.30 -20.07 -5.24
CA GLN A 229 -17.31 -19.83 -4.21
C GLN A 229 -18.04 -19.68 -2.87
N VAL A 230 -17.53 -20.32 -1.85
CA VAL A 230 -17.99 -20.16 -0.46
C VAL A 230 -16.78 -19.83 0.40
N VAL A 231 -16.91 -18.84 1.27
CA VAL A 231 -15.88 -18.48 2.26
C VAL A 231 -16.53 -18.49 3.63
N LEU A 232 -15.89 -19.19 4.56
CA LEU A 232 -16.26 -19.26 5.97
C LEU A 232 -15.15 -18.67 6.83
N GLY A 233 -15.49 -17.97 7.91
CA GLY A 233 -14.53 -17.29 8.79
C GLY A 233 -14.27 -15.86 8.33
N ASP A 234 -13.02 -15.44 8.27
CA ASP A 234 -12.65 -14.04 8.00
C ASP A 234 -12.48 -13.79 6.51
N TYR A 235 -13.19 -12.82 5.99
CA TYR A 235 -13.18 -12.47 4.57
C TYR A 235 -13.34 -10.97 4.32
N ARG A 236 -12.94 -10.55 3.15
CA ARG A 236 -13.08 -9.17 2.64
C ARG A 236 -13.98 -9.15 1.41
N LEU A 237 -14.66 -8.03 1.23
CA LEU A 237 -15.55 -7.79 0.10
C LEU A 237 -15.04 -6.63 -0.73
N GLN A 238 -15.18 -6.76 -2.05
CA GLN A 238 -14.92 -5.68 -2.98
C GLN A 238 -15.97 -5.68 -4.07
N ALA A 239 -16.58 -4.52 -4.32
CA ALA A 239 -17.53 -4.34 -5.41
C ALA A 239 -17.43 -2.91 -5.93
N GLY A 240 -17.69 -2.75 -7.23
CA GLY A 240 -17.63 -1.45 -7.88
C GLY A 240 -16.25 -0.80 -7.77
N LEU A 241 -16.25 0.49 -7.54
CA LEU A 241 -15.06 1.31 -7.38
C LEU A 241 -14.66 1.50 -5.90
N GLY A 242 -15.28 0.76 -4.98
CA GLY A 242 -14.98 0.81 -3.57
C GLY A 242 -15.72 1.89 -2.78
N VAL A 243 -16.71 2.53 -3.36
CA VAL A 243 -17.49 3.57 -2.65
C VAL A 243 -18.23 2.99 -1.46
N GLN A 244 -18.86 1.83 -1.63
CA GLN A 244 -19.58 1.14 -0.56
C GLN A 244 -18.82 -0.04 0.01
N LEU A 245 -18.27 -0.89 -0.86
CA LEU A 245 -17.49 -2.06 -0.52
C LEU A 245 -16.14 -1.98 -1.23
N GLY A 246 -15.08 -1.75 -0.48
CA GLY A 246 -13.75 -1.63 -1.00
C GLY A 246 -12.78 -2.46 -0.21
N GLN A 247 -11.82 -3.05 -0.89
CA GLN A 247 -10.61 -3.49 -0.23
C GLN A 247 -9.68 -2.28 -0.09
N ALA A 248 -8.74 -2.36 0.84
CA ALA A 248 -7.74 -1.33 1.09
C ALA A 248 -6.80 -1.03 -0.10
N ASN A 249 -7.05 -1.56 -1.26
CA ASN A 249 -6.49 -1.04 -2.49
C ASN A 249 -7.13 0.32 -2.76
N SER A 250 -6.79 1.32 -1.93
CA SER A 250 -7.29 2.65 -2.18
C SER A 250 -6.79 3.11 -3.53
N PHE A 251 -7.69 3.72 -4.24
CA PHE A 251 -7.46 4.27 -5.55
C PHE A 251 -6.28 5.24 -5.61
N PHE A 252 -6.00 5.93 -4.52
CA PHE A 252 -4.98 6.95 -4.47
C PHE A 252 -3.61 6.41 -4.72
N SER A 253 -3.23 5.44 -3.95
CA SER A 253 -1.91 4.88 -4.04
C SER A 253 -1.74 4.09 -5.31
N ARG A 254 -2.74 3.34 -5.72
CA ARG A 254 -2.66 2.59 -6.96
C ARG A 254 -2.68 3.53 -8.18
N SER A 255 -3.52 4.54 -8.18
CA SER A 255 -3.54 5.54 -9.26
C SER A 255 -2.30 6.41 -9.27
N GLU A 256 -1.81 6.86 -8.11
CA GLU A 256 -0.54 7.59 -7.99
C GLU A 256 0.67 6.70 -8.33
N MET A 257 0.59 5.39 -8.11
CA MET A 257 1.64 4.44 -8.42
C MET A 257 1.67 4.07 -9.90
N THR A 258 0.53 3.65 -10.42
CA THR A 258 0.44 3.05 -11.76
C THR A 258 -0.07 4.01 -12.83
N GLY A 259 -0.57 5.17 -12.43
CA GLY A 259 -1.32 6.08 -13.32
C GLY A 259 -2.61 5.45 -13.85
N GLN A 260 -3.08 4.38 -13.23
CA GLN A 260 -4.25 3.65 -13.67
C GLN A 260 -5.53 4.27 -13.11
N PRO A 261 -6.59 4.34 -13.92
CA PRO A 261 -7.89 4.79 -13.44
C PRO A 261 -8.44 3.82 -12.41
N PRO A 262 -9.41 4.29 -11.61
CA PRO A 262 -10.22 3.40 -10.81
C PRO A 262 -10.80 2.28 -11.67
N SER A 263 -10.51 1.03 -11.32
CA SER A 263 -11.04 -0.11 -12.06
C SER A 263 -11.92 -0.98 -11.15
N LEU A 264 -12.95 -1.56 -11.74
CA LEU A 264 -13.71 -2.59 -11.07
C LEU A 264 -12.79 -3.79 -10.80
N SER A 265 -12.83 -4.30 -9.60
CA SER A 265 -12.05 -5.47 -9.25
C SER A 265 -12.79 -6.75 -9.60
N GLY A 266 -12.05 -7.72 -10.07
CA GLY A 266 -12.61 -9.00 -10.43
C GLY A 266 -13.05 -9.88 -9.25
N GLN A 267 -12.41 -9.84 -8.10
CA GLN A 267 -12.74 -10.73 -6.99
C GLN A 267 -13.66 -10.09 -5.96
N LEU A 268 -14.95 -10.46 -5.97
CA LEU A 268 -15.94 -9.95 -5.03
C LEU A 268 -15.66 -10.38 -3.58
N ILE A 269 -15.16 -11.60 -3.38
CA ILE A 269 -14.92 -12.19 -2.05
C ILE A 269 -13.50 -12.70 -2.01
N ARG A 270 -12.74 -12.32 -0.97
CA ARG A 270 -11.40 -12.84 -0.69
C ARG A 270 -11.30 -13.31 0.76
N PRO A 271 -10.69 -14.48 1.05
CA PRO A 271 -10.29 -14.83 2.40
C PRO A 271 -9.39 -13.74 3.00
N HIS A 272 -9.50 -13.50 4.29
CA HIS A 272 -8.56 -12.65 5.02
C HIS A 272 -7.41 -13.50 5.54
N THR A 273 -6.18 -13.18 5.13
CA THR A 273 -4.98 -13.97 5.45
C THR A 273 -3.82 -13.11 5.95
N SER A 274 -4.07 -11.86 6.35
CA SER A 274 -3.06 -10.91 6.81
C SER A 274 -3.15 -10.65 8.32
N PHE A 275 -2.10 -10.04 8.89
CA PHE A 275 -2.03 -9.63 10.30
C PHE A 275 -2.88 -8.39 10.63
N ARG A 276 -3.69 -7.95 9.70
CA ARG A 276 -4.51 -6.78 9.90
C ARG A 276 -5.75 -7.10 10.72
N GLU A 277 -6.04 -6.27 11.71
CA GLU A 277 -7.15 -6.46 12.65
C GLU A 277 -8.47 -5.86 12.21
N GLU A 278 -8.47 -5.05 11.14
CA GLU A 278 -9.64 -4.31 10.66
C GLU A 278 -9.95 -4.55 9.18
N GLY A 279 -11.18 -4.16 8.77
CA GLY A 279 -11.62 -4.12 7.38
C GLY A 279 -11.94 -5.49 6.79
N TYR A 280 -12.24 -6.48 7.62
CA TYR A 280 -12.76 -7.78 7.23
C TYR A 280 -14.02 -8.11 8.02
N LEU A 281 -14.81 -9.02 7.48
CA LEU A 281 -15.99 -9.56 8.15
C LEU A 281 -15.70 -10.99 8.58
N ARG A 282 -16.14 -11.37 9.79
CA ARG A 282 -16.12 -12.74 10.30
C ARG A 282 -17.51 -13.34 10.13
N GLY A 283 -17.63 -14.37 9.29
CA GLY A 283 -18.94 -14.95 9.01
C GLY A 283 -18.93 -15.86 7.78
N VAL A 284 -19.87 -15.64 6.87
CA VAL A 284 -20.03 -16.43 5.65
C VAL A 284 -20.30 -15.54 4.44
N ALA A 285 -19.66 -15.87 3.33
CA ALA A 285 -19.94 -15.26 2.05
C ALA A 285 -19.98 -16.34 0.96
N THR A 286 -20.86 -16.16 -0.01
CA THR A 286 -20.98 -17.04 -1.17
C THR A 286 -21.08 -16.22 -2.45
N ARG A 287 -20.51 -16.73 -3.54
CA ARG A 287 -20.61 -16.17 -4.88
C ARG A 287 -21.07 -17.25 -5.83
N TRP A 288 -22.03 -16.90 -6.66
CA TRP A 288 -22.47 -17.67 -7.82
C TRP A 288 -22.24 -16.88 -9.09
N GLN A 289 -21.81 -17.54 -10.17
CA GLN A 289 -21.63 -16.97 -11.48
C GLN A 289 -22.25 -17.89 -12.53
N GLY A 290 -23.22 -17.36 -13.29
CA GLY A 290 -23.89 -18.04 -14.38
C GLY A 290 -24.00 -17.16 -15.61
N GLY A 291 -23.28 -17.50 -16.69
CA GLY A 291 -23.20 -16.69 -17.89
C GLY A 291 -22.72 -15.27 -17.58
N PRO A 292 -23.48 -14.23 -17.98
CA PRO A 292 -23.11 -12.83 -17.75
C PRO A 292 -23.42 -12.33 -16.33
N VAL A 293 -24.12 -13.11 -15.51
CA VAL A 293 -24.60 -12.70 -14.18
C VAL A 293 -23.72 -13.27 -13.08
N GLN A 294 -23.36 -12.43 -12.12
CA GLN A 294 -22.67 -12.81 -10.90
C GLN A 294 -23.46 -12.28 -9.70
N VAL A 295 -23.66 -13.13 -8.71
CA VAL A 295 -24.37 -12.80 -7.46
C VAL A 295 -23.50 -13.22 -6.29
N ALA A 296 -23.32 -12.33 -5.31
CA ALA A 296 -22.71 -12.69 -4.04
C ALA A 296 -23.63 -12.31 -2.88
N LEU A 297 -23.73 -13.19 -1.90
CA LEU A 297 -24.43 -12.97 -0.64
C LEU A 297 -23.41 -13.06 0.49
N PHE A 298 -23.57 -12.20 1.49
CA PHE A 298 -22.65 -12.19 2.62
C PHE A 298 -23.37 -11.83 3.93
N TYR A 299 -22.85 -12.36 5.00
CA TYR A 299 -23.20 -11.96 6.35
C TYR A 299 -22.00 -12.18 7.28
N GLY A 300 -21.70 -11.19 8.11
CA GLY A 300 -20.61 -11.29 9.07
C GLY A 300 -20.65 -10.17 10.10
N PHE A 301 -19.70 -10.23 11.01
CA PHE A 301 -19.55 -9.24 12.06
C PHE A 301 -18.09 -8.83 12.24
N GLU A 302 -17.88 -7.68 12.87
CA GLU A 302 -16.60 -7.13 13.28
C GLU A 302 -16.68 -6.73 14.75
N GLN A 303 -15.67 -7.10 15.51
CA GLN A 303 -15.46 -6.56 16.85
C GLN A 303 -14.76 -5.21 16.72
N LEU A 304 -15.24 -4.19 17.41
CA LEU A 304 -14.78 -2.82 17.27
C LEU A 304 -14.27 -2.31 18.62
N ASP A 305 -13.10 -1.71 18.57
CA ASP A 305 -12.56 -0.96 19.69
C ASP A 305 -13.24 0.39 19.74
N ALA A 306 -13.98 0.64 20.82
CA ALA A 306 -14.83 1.79 20.89
C ALA A 306 -14.96 2.37 22.30
N ARG A 307 -15.19 3.67 22.36
CA ARG A 307 -15.73 4.30 23.56
C ARG A 307 -17.25 4.24 23.50
N VAL A 308 -17.82 3.46 24.40
CA VAL A 308 -19.26 3.28 24.54
C VAL A 308 -19.68 3.80 25.92
N GLU A 309 -20.76 4.57 25.97
CA GLU A 309 -21.40 5.05 27.19
C GLU A 309 -22.88 4.63 27.18
N GLY A 310 -23.21 3.65 28.03
CA GLY A 310 -24.51 2.98 27.96
C GLY A 310 -24.71 2.35 26.57
N ARG A 311 -25.74 2.80 25.84
CA ARG A 311 -26.07 2.34 24.48
C ARG A 311 -25.65 3.34 23.38
N ARG A 312 -24.73 4.28 23.72
CA ARG A 312 -24.24 5.30 22.79
C ARG A 312 -22.80 4.98 22.38
N LEU A 313 -22.57 4.82 21.08
CA LEU A 313 -21.23 4.72 20.51
C LEU A 313 -20.67 6.14 20.29
N LEU A 314 -19.62 6.50 21.01
CA LEU A 314 -19.05 7.85 20.93
C LEU A 314 -17.90 7.92 19.92
N THR A 315 -16.95 6.99 20.01
CA THR A 315 -15.74 7.02 19.19
C THR A 315 -15.30 5.60 18.86
N LEU A 316 -14.90 5.38 17.60
CA LEU A 316 -14.18 4.17 17.18
C LEU A 316 -12.67 4.45 17.20
N TYR A 317 -11.90 3.48 17.64
CA TYR A 317 -10.44 3.49 17.66
C TYR A 317 -9.92 2.46 16.66
N PRO A 318 -9.74 2.85 15.39
CA PRO A 318 -9.14 1.96 14.42
C PRO A 318 -7.65 1.76 14.73
N GLY A 319 -7.14 0.56 14.54
CA GLY A 319 -5.73 0.25 14.66
C GLY A 319 -5.36 -0.93 15.55
N GLY A 320 -6.33 -1.56 16.25
CA GLY A 320 -6.14 -2.85 16.95
C GLY A 320 -5.08 -2.86 18.06
N MET A 321 -4.61 -1.71 18.55
CA MET A 321 -3.53 -1.64 19.54
C MET A 321 -4.05 -1.70 20.97
N HIS A 322 -3.54 -2.66 21.76
CA HIS A 322 -3.99 -2.92 23.14
C HIS A 322 -2.85 -2.88 24.19
N ARG A 323 -1.96 -1.89 24.07
CA ARG A 323 -0.73 -1.75 24.87
C ARG A 323 -0.90 -1.00 26.19
N THR A 324 -1.87 -0.10 26.25
CA THR A 324 -2.15 0.73 27.42
C THR A 324 -3.46 0.33 28.09
N SER A 325 -3.60 0.63 29.40
CA SER A 325 -4.86 0.39 30.14
C SER A 325 -6.07 1.10 29.52
N LYS A 326 -5.84 2.24 28.84
CA LYS A 326 -6.89 2.96 28.10
C LYS A 326 -7.30 2.20 26.83
N GLU A 327 -6.34 1.73 26.04
CA GLU A 327 -6.59 0.93 24.84
C GLU A 327 -7.31 -0.38 25.20
N GLN A 328 -6.83 -1.09 26.24
CA GLN A 328 -7.47 -2.31 26.74
C GLN A 328 -8.91 -2.11 27.24
N ARG A 329 -9.22 -0.95 27.81
CA ARG A 329 -10.58 -0.62 28.26
C ARG A 329 -11.57 -0.52 27.10
N TYR A 330 -11.12 -0.09 25.93
CA TYR A 330 -11.95 0.11 24.74
C TYR A 330 -11.95 -1.09 23.79
N ARG A 331 -11.17 -2.10 24.10
CA ARG A 331 -11.04 -3.31 23.29
C ARG A 331 -12.38 -4.04 23.19
N HIS A 332 -12.81 -4.30 21.94
CA HIS A 332 -13.99 -5.10 21.59
C HIS A 332 -15.29 -4.69 22.32
N THR A 333 -15.44 -3.42 22.64
CA THR A 333 -16.61 -2.90 23.38
C THR A 333 -17.84 -2.73 22.52
N ALA A 334 -17.70 -2.78 21.20
CA ALA A 334 -18.81 -2.73 20.26
C ALA A 334 -18.71 -3.84 19.20
N LEU A 335 -19.86 -4.22 18.65
CA LEU A 335 -20.00 -5.19 17.58
C LEU A 335 -20.74 -4.55 16.42
N ARG A 336 -20.22 -4.69 15.20
CA ARG A 336 -20.93 -4.32 13.96
C ARG A 336 -21.26 -5.59 13.19
N SER A 337 -22.54 -5.86 12.95
CA SER A 337 -22.99 -6.90 12.03
C SER A 337 -23.33 -6.26 10.69
N SER A 338 -22.89 -6.87 9.60
CA SER A 338 -23.15 -6.43 8.22
C SER A 338 -23.58 -7.60 7.38
N GLY A 339 -24.62 -7.41 6.56
CA GLY A 339 -25.06 -8.43 5.62
C GLY A 339 -25.66 -7.79 4.37
N GLY A 340 -25.63 -8.51 3.26
CA GLY A 340 -26.12 -7.96 2.02
C GLY A 340 -25.91 -8.84 0.79
N ALA A 341 -26.10 -8.19 -0.36
CA ALA A 341 -25.97 -8.81 -1.68
C ALA A 341 -25.20 -7.90 -2.62
N ILE A 342 -24.46 -8.51 -3.53
CA ILE A 342 -23.80 -7.88 -4.67
C ILE A 342 -24.33 -8.58 -5.91
N VAL A 343 -24.80 -7.82 -6.88
CA VAL A 343 -25.26 -8.33 -8.17
C VAL A 343 -24.55 -7.59 -9.27
N SER A 344 -23.95 -8.31 -10.21
CA SER A 344 -23.35 -7.71 -11.41
C SER A 344 -23.76 -8.46 -12.67
N TYR A 345 -23.82 -7.72 -13.76
CA TYR A 345 -24.05 -8.20 -15.11
C TYR A 345 -22.94 -7.70 -16.01
N GLN A 346 -22.21 -8.63 -16.65
CA GLN A 346 -21.11 -8.32 -17.56
C GLN A 346 -21.38 -8.99 -18.91
N LYS A 347 -21.51 -8.17 -19.98
CA LYS A 347 -21.63 -8.67 -21.34
C LYS A 347 -20.86 -7.77 -22.29
N GLY A 348 -19.85 -8.34 -22.94
CA GLY A 348 -19.04 -7.63 -23.92
C GLY A 348 -18.30 -6.43 -23.32
N LYS A 349 -18.72 -5.22 -23.70
CA LYS A 349 -18.09 -3.96 -23.33
C LYS A 349 -18.64 -3.35 -22.04
N LEU A 350 -19.76 -3.84 -21.56
CA LEU A 350 -20.51 -3.26 -20.44
C LEU A 350 -20.54 -4.22 -19.26
N GLU A 351 -20.21 -3.68 -18.10
CA GLU A 351 -20.49 -4.24 -16.79
C GLU A 351 -21.30 -3.25 -15.98
N VAL A 352 -22.36 -3.72 -15.36
CA VAL A 352 -23.19 -2.96 -14.42
C VAL A 352 -23.45 -3.78 -13.19
N GLY A 353 -23.55 -3.14 -12.04
CA GLY A 353 -23.84 -3.87 -10.82
C GLY A 353 -24.35 -2.98 -9.70
N SER A 354 -24.79 -3.64 -8.65
CA SER A 354 -25.34 -3.01 -7.46
C SER A 354 -24.86 -3.73 -6.21
N THR A 355 -24.68 -2.98 -5.14
CA THR A 355 -24.48 -3.52 -3.80
C THR A 355 -25.63 -3.09 -2.90
N LEU A 356 -26.17 -4.03 -2.13
CA LEU A 356 -27.17 -3.80 -1.11
C LEU A 356 -26.60 -4.25 0.22
N MET A 357 -26.64 -3.40 1.24
CA MET A 357 -26.05 -3.73 2.54
C MET A 357 -26.88 -3.18 3.70
N GLY A 358 -27.13 -4.04 4.70
CA GLY A 358 -27.65 -3.68 6.00
C GLY A 358 -26.58 -3.76 7.07
N ARG A 359 -26.59 -2.85 8.05
CA ARG A 359 -25.67 -2.81 9.18
C ARG A 359 -26.39 -2.57 10.49
N ARG A 360 -25.87 -3.19 11.56
CA ARG A 360 -26.36 -3.00 12.94
C ARG A 360 -25.18 -2.88 13.88
N TYR A 361 -25.30 -2.00 14.86
CA TYR A 361 -24.32 -1.86 15.94
C TYR A 361 -24.92 -2.31 17.27
N ARG A 362 -24.13 -3.04 18.04
CA ARG A 362 -24.47 -3.53 19.37
C ARG A 362 -23.32 -3.30 20.33
N THR A 363 -23.62 -3.25 21.63
CA THR A 363 -22.58 -3.32 22.67
C THR A 363 -21.97 -4.72 22.73
N ALA A 364 -20.88 -4.89 23.46
CA ALA A 364 -20.28 -6.21 23.66
C ALA A 364 -21.26 -7.21 24.29
N GLU A 365 -22.19 -6.73 25.13
CA GLU A 365 -23.24 -7.53 25.77
C GLU A 365 -24.45 -7.79 24.84
N GLY A 366 -24.38 -7.35 23.59
CA GLY A 366 -25.41 -7.60 22.58
C GLY A 366 -26.57 -6.59 22.55
N GLN A 367 -26.55 -5.55 23.38
CA GLN A 367 -27.60 -4.52 23.41
C GLN A 367 -27.53 -3.63 22.15
N PRO A 368 -28.65 -3.36 21.44
CA PRO A 368 -28.63 -2.49 20.29
C PRO A 368 -28.22 -1.05 20.67
N MET A 369 -27.32 -0.47 19.87
CA MET A 369 -26.91 0.93 20.01
C MET A 369 -28.05 1.85 19.60
N VAL A 370 -28.29 2.90 20.37
CA VAL A 370 -29.36 3.88 20.11
C VAL A 370 -28.83 5.18 19.51
N ALA A 371 -27.55 5.45 19.61
CA ALA A 371 -26.95 6.64 19.02
C ALA A 371 -25.51 6.38 18.57
N TYR A 372 -25.20 6.83 17.35
CA TYR A 372 -23.85 6.92 16.82
C TYR A 372 -23.76 8.13 15.87
N ARG A 373 -22.82 9.02 16.12
CA ARG A 373 -22.70 10.28 15.38
C ARG A 373 -22.62 10.10 13.87
N ARG A 374 -22.01 9.01 13.39
CA ARG A 374 -21.81 8.76 11.96
C ARG A 374 -22.95 7.97 11.31
N GLU A 375 -23.76 7.28 12.09
CA GLU A 375 -24.89 6.48 11.62
C GLU A 375 -26.20 6.99 12.28
N PRO A 376 -27.20 7.39 11.48
CA PRO A 376 -28.46 7.95 12.02
C PRO A 376 -29.32 6.93 12.75
N LYS A 377 -29.24 5.67 12.32
CA LYS A 377 -29.99 4.53 12.85
C LYS A 377 -29.02 3.39 13.13
N PRO A 378 -28.19 3.47 14.20
CA PRO A 378 -27.19 2.45 14.48
C PRO A 378 -27.80 1.08 14.77
N GLU A 379 -29.06 1.02 15.17
CA GLU A 379 -29.81 -0.22 15.34
C GLU A 379 -30.07 -0.96 14.02
N LEU A 380 -30.26 -0.23 12.92
CA LEU A 380 -30.37 -0.79 11.58
C LEU A 380 -30.19 0.30 10.52
N ASN A 381 -29.14 0.21 9.76
CA ASN A 381 -28.87 1.13 8.66
C ASN A 381 -28.73 0.39 7.33
N HIS A 382 -29.42 0.86 6.30
CA HIS A 382 -29.38 0.31 4.94
C HIS A 382 -28.64 1.25 4.01
N SER A 383 -27.94 0.69 3.04
CA SER A 383 -27.30 1.44 1.96
C SER A 383 -27.25 0.60 0.68
N ALA A 384 -27.28 1.29 -0.46
CA ALA A 384 -27.13 0.66 -1.77
C ALA A 384 -26.19 1.49 -2.62
N SER A 385 -25.42 0.86 -3.49
CA SER A 385 -24.66 1.55 -4.54
C SER A 385 -24.95 0.95 -5.92
N LEU A 386 -24.79 1.77 -6.94
CA LEU A 386 -24.82 1.37 -8.34
C LEU A 386 -23.47 1.68 -8.96
N TYR A 387 -22.96 0.76 -9.75
CA TYR A 387 -21.67 0.94 -10.45
C TYR A 387 -21.75 0.43 -11.88
N PHE A 388 -20.85 0.95 -12.72
CA PHE A 388 -20.71 0.52 -14.10
C PHE A 388 -19.28 0.63 -14.59
N ARG A 389 -18.96 -0.18 -15.63
CA ARG A 389 -17.75 -0.10 -16.45
C ARG A 389 -18.16 -0.24 -17.91
N TYR A 390 -17.69 0.68 -18.75
CA TYR A 390 -17.85 0.60 -20.20
C TYR A 390 -16.50 0.78 -20.87
N LEU A 391 -16.05 -0.25 -21.58
CA LEU A 391 -14.75 -0.29 -22.25
C LEU A 391 -14.95 -0.48 -23.75
N GLN A 392 -14.67 0.56 -24.53
CA GLN A 392 -14.80 0.53 -25.99
C GLN A 392 -13.58 1.12 -26.68
N ARG A 393 -12.91 0.35 -27.53
CA ARG A 393 -11.69 0.78 -28.24
C ARG A 393 -10.66 1.38 -27.29
N HIS A 394 -10.49 2.70 -27.36
CA HIS A 394 -9.54 3.47 -26.57
C HIS A 394 -10.15 4.13 -25.33
N TRP A 395 -11.45 3.96 -25.09
CA TRP A 395 -12.17 4.62 -24.01
C TRP A 395 -12.56 3.64 -22.92
N LEU A 396 -12.29 4.03 -21.69
CA LEU A 396 -12.76 3.35 -20.48
C LEU A 396 -13.54 4.37 -19.64
N LEU A 397 -14.81 4.10 -19.40
CA LEU A 397 -15.68 4.83 -18.49
C LEU A 397 -15.99 3.95 -17.31
N THR A 398 -15.83 4.49 -16.09
CA THR A 398 -16.21 3.81 -14.85
C THR A 398 -16.92 4.78 -13.92
N GLY A 399 -17.87 4.27 -13.17
CA GLY A 399 -18.58 5.08 -12.19
C GLY A 399 -19.21 4.25 -11.10
N GLU A 400 -19.32 4.83 -9.90
CA GLU A 400 -20.08 4.29 -8.79
C GLU A 400 -20.75 5.42 -8.01
N THR A 401 -21.98 5.21 -7.59
CA THR A 401 -22.70 6.15 -6.72
C THR A 401 -23.38 5.41 -5.59
N LEU A 402 -23.22 5.90 -4.36
CA LEU A 402 -23.97 5.47 -3.18
C LEU A 402 -25.32 6.15 -3.18
N LEU A 403 -26.38 5.35 -3.18
CA LEU A 403 -27.76 5.81 -3.11
C LEU A 403 -28.10 6.19 -1.66
N ALA A 404 -28.07 7.48 -1.39
CA ALA A 404 -28.26 8.06 -0.07
C ALA A 404 -28.75 9.51 -0.18
N PRO A 405 -29.31 10.13 0.87
CA PRO A 405 -29.54 11.57 0.91
C PRO A 405 -28.29 12.36 0.54
N THR A 406 -28.47 13.58 -0.02
CA THR A 406 -27.36 14.39 -0.59
C THR A 406 -26.17 14.57 0.35
N ASN A 407 -26.40 14.82 1.64
CA ASN A 407 -25.36 14.99 2.64
C ASN A 407 -24.57 13.70 2.96
N ARG A 408 -25.07 12.52 2.55
CA ARG A 408 -24.45 11.19 2.74
C ARG A 408 -24.03 10.53 1.45
N ARG A 409 -24.43 11.09 0.31
CA ARG A 409 -24.09 10.56 -1.02
C ARG A 409 -22.59 10.55 -1.22
N ALA A 410 -22.12 9.53 -1.90
CA ALA A 410 -20.77 9.48 -2.43
C ALA A 410 -20.82 9.02 -3.88
N SER A 411 -20.01 9.60 -4.72
CA SER A 411 -19.90 9.21 -6.12
C SER A 411 -18.50 9.39 -6.64
N LEU A 412 -18.13 8.51 -7.55
CA LEU A 412 -16.86 8.53 -8.28
C LEU A 412 -17.18 8.27 -9.76
N LEU A 413 -16.66 9.12 -10.63
CA LEU A 413 -16.76 8.96 -12.08
C LEU A 413 -15.38 9.14 -12.69
N SER A 414 -15.02 8.29 -13.64
CA SER A 414 -13.74 8.36 -14.33
C SER A 414 -13.91 8.07 -15.81
N ILE A 415 -13.18 8.82 -16.63
CA ILE A 415 -13.03 8.62 -18.06
C ILE A 415 -11.55 8.55 -18.40
N SER A 416 -11.15 7.51 -19.11
CA SER A 416 -9.79 7.31 -19.58
C SER A 416 -9.72 7.14 -21.08
N TYR A 417 -8.74 7.76 -21.69
CA TYR A 417 -8.40 7.62 -23.09
C TYR A 417 -7.00 7.04 -23.23
N PHE A 418 -6.86 6.02 -24.07
CA PHE A 418 -5.61 5.32 -24.33
C PHE A 418 -5.16 5.60 -25.77
N HIS A 419 -3.92 6.04 -25.91
CA HIS A 419 -3.31 6.33 -27.22
C HIS A 419 -1.91 5.71 -27.28
N ASP A 420 -1.60 5.02 -28.37
CA ASP A 420 -0.38 4.22 -28.48
C ASP A 420 0.92 5.05 -28.32
N HIS A 421 0.91 6.33 -28.74
CA HIS A 421 2.10 7.20 -28.65
C HIS A 421 2.06 8.19 -27.47
N ILE A 422 0.88 8.62 -27.07
CA ILE A 422 0.74 9.62 -25.98
C ILE A 422 0.66 8.93 -24.61
N GLY A 423 0.25 7.64 -24.63
CA GLY A 423 -0.07 6.90 -23.41
C GLY A 423 -1.51 7.15 -22.95
N ARG A 424 -1.74 7.15 -21.67
CA ARG A 424 -3.06 7.26 -21.07
C ARG A 424 -3.30 8.64 -20.48
N ILE A 425 -4.49 9.16 -20.72
CA ILE A 425 -5.03 10.34 -20.04
C ILE A 425 -6.30 9.92 -19.31
N THR A 426 -6.42 10.27 -18.03
CA THR A 426 -7.60 9.96 -17.21
C THR A 426 -8.08 11.19 -16.48
N LEU A 427 -9.37 11.48 -16.63
CA LEU A 427 -10.07 12.48 -15.83
C LEU A 427 -11.01 11.76 -14.86
N SER A 428 -10.91 12.07 -13.57
CA SER A 428 -11.78 11.51 -12.54
C SER A 428 -12.38 12.61 -11.68
N THR A 429 -13.63 12.44 -11.27
CA THR A 429 -14.31 13.32 -10.35
C THR A 429 -14.86 12.54 -9.17
N ARG A 430 -14.83 13.15 -7.98
CA ARG A 430 -15.39 12.55 -6.77
C ARG A 430 -16.23 13.54 -5.98
N TYR A 431 -17.25 13.02 -5.35
CA TYR A 431 -18.11 13.75 -4.42
C TYR A 431 -18.36 12.91 -3.18
N LEU A 432 -18.10 13.47 -2.01
CA LEU A 432 -18.36 12.88 -0.71
C LEU A 432 -19.16 13.87 0.12
N GLY A 433 -20.40 13.53 0.44
CA GLY A 433 -21.26 14.37 1.26
C GLY A 433 -20.67 14.64 2.66
N ALA A 434 -21.12 15.69 3.32
CA ALA A 434 -20.61 16.11 4.63
C ALA A 434 -20.75 15.02 5.70
N ASP A 435 -21.81 14.22 5.63
CA ASP A 435 -22.11 13.12 6.55
C ASP A 435 -21.86 11.74 5.92
N HIS A 436 -21.08 11.69 4.83
CA HIS A 436 -20.73 10.41 4.23
C HIS A 436 -19.99 9.51 5.22
N TYR A 437 -20.43 8.26 5.30
CA TYR A 437 -19.80 7.22 6.09
C TYR A 437 -20.03 5.84 5.48
N SER A 438 -18.97 5.21 5.04
CA SER A 438 -18.96 3.84 4.53
C SER A 438 -17.84 3.07 5.24
N PRO A 439 -18.16 2.29 6.28
CA PRO A 439 -17.14 1.63 7.12
C PRO A 439 -16.36 0.52 6.39
N LEU A 440 -16.94 -0.07 5.34
CA LEU A 440 -16.28 -1.06 4.47
C LEU A 440 -15.90 -0.48 3.12
N GLY A 441 -16.15 0.80 2.90
CA GLY A 441 -15.78 1.52 1.68
C GLY A 441 -14.36 2.08 1.77
N MET A 442 -13.70 2.12 0.63
CA MET A 442 -12.33 2.62 0.48
C MET A 442 -12.24 3.67 -0.63
N ILE A 443 -13.22 4.57 -0.69
CA ILE A 443 -13.20 5.67 -1.65
C ILE A 443 -12.02 6.60 -1.39
N GLU A 444 -11.41 7.03 -2.48
CA GLU A 444 -10.34 8.01 -2.46
C GLU A 444 -10.80 9.35 -1.88
N SER A 445 -10.00 9.92 -0.98
CA SER A 445 -10.25 11.23 -0.38
C SER A 445 -8.97 11.88 0.13
N ARG A 446 -8.85 13.19 0.00
CA ARG A 446 -7.80 13.98 0.68
C ARG A 446 -8.13 14.26 2.14
N SER A 447 -9.37 14.06 2.51
CA SER A 447 -9.81 14.09 3.89
C SER A 447 -9.56 12.74 4.56
N SER A 448 -8.86 12.72 5.68
CA SER A 448 -8.65 11.50 6.48
C SER A 448 -9.96 10.87 6.95
N SER A 449 -11.02 11.65 7.07
CA SER A 449 -12.36 11.18 7.43
C SER A 449 -13.17 10.66 6.25
N ARG A 450 -12.67 10.76 5.01
CA ARG A 450 -13.35 10.35 3.76
C ARG A 450 -14.77 10.89 3.63
N ARG A 451 -14.93 12.18 3.91
CA ARG A 451 -16.22 12.89 3.86
C ARG A 451 -16.00 14.37 3.60
N ASP A 452 -17.09 15.07 3.27
CA ASP A 452 -17.11 16.51 3.03
C ASP A 452 -16.07 16.95 2.00
N GLU A 453 -16.07 16.28 0.84
CA GLU A 453 -15.09 16.54 -0.21
C GLU A 453 -15.71 16.45 -1.59
N ARG A 454 -15.37 17.39 -2.45
CA ARG A 454 -15.50 17.29 -3.90
C ARG A 454 -14.14 17.51 -4.53
N GLY A 455 -13.82 16.70 -5.52
CA GLY A 455 -12.50 16.76 -6.15
C GLY A 455 -12.50 16.31 -7.59
N MET A 456 -11.46 16.73 -8.29
CA MET A 456 -11.18 16.37 -9.66
C MET A 456 -9.71 16.02 -9.80
N GLN A 457 -9.43 15.02 -10.62
CA GLN A 457 -8.08 14.55 -10.88
C GLN A 457 -7.83 14.42 -12.36
N LEU A 458 -6.63 14.81 -12.75
CA LEU A 458 -6.12 14.60 -14.10
C LEU A 458 -4.84 13.76 -13.99
N PHE A 459 -4.83 12.64 -14.68
CA PHE A 459 -3.67 11.77 -14.83
C PHE A 459 -3.18 11.76 -16.27
N TRP A 460 -1.89 11.73 -16.40
CA TRP A 460 -1.22 11.30 -17.61
C TRP A 460 -0.16 10.29 -17.25
N SER A 461 -0.04 9.21 -18.04
CA SER A 461 1.07 8.25 -17.96
C SER A 461 1.38 7.69 -19.33
N GLY A 462 2.67 7.63 -19.67
CA GLY A 462 3.12 7.18 -20.98
C GLY A 462 4.62 6.97 -21.07
N GLU A 463 5.07 6.52 -22.23
CA GLU A 463 6.49 6.42 -22.56
C GLU A 463 7.00 7.79 -23.00
N LEU A 464 8.07 8.28 -22.36
CA LEU A 464 8.78 9.50 -22.75
C LEU A 464 9.82 9.20 -23.84
N ALA A 465 10.46 8.05 -23.72
CA ALA A 465 11.41 7.51 -24.66
C ALA A 465 11.56 5.99 -24.40
N ARG A 466 12.33 5.31 -25.23
CA ARG A 466 12.69 3.91 -24.98
C ARG A 466 13.27 3.75 -23.59
N TRP A 467 12.74 2.83 -22.78
CA TRP A 467 13.13 2.56 -21.39
C TRP A 467 12.79 3.66 -20.37
N TRP A 468 12.12 4.72 -20.81
CA TRP A 468 11.78 5.85 -19.98
C TRP A 468 10.27 6.09 -19.96
N THR A 469 9.67 5.98 -18.78
CA THR A 469 8.24 6.26 -18.58
C THR A 469 8.06 7.46 -17.68
N GLY A 470 6.97 8.18 -17.93
CA GLY A 470 6.58 9.35 -17.15
C GLY A 470 5.14 9.26 -16.65
N MET A 471 4.87 9.95 -15.56
CA MET A 471 3.53 10.13 -15.03
C MET A 471 3.37 11.54 -14.46
N VAL A 472 2.24 12.16 -14.72
CA VAL A 472 1.82 13.42 -14.12
C VAL A 472 0.43 13.24 -13.54
N HIS A 473 0.26 13.63 -12.27
CA HIS A 473 -1.01 13.57 -11.57
C HIS A 473 -1.30 14.91 -10.91
N LEU A 474 -2.39 15.53 -11.29
CA LEU A 474 -2.96 16.75 -10.69
C LEU A 474 -4.24 16.37 -9.94
N ASP A 475 -4.31 16.68 -8.67
CA ASP A 475 -5.50 16.51 -7.83
C ASP A 475 -5.92 17.87 -7.24
N LEU A 476 -7.17 18.21 -7.48
CA LEU A 476 -7.83 19.42 -6.99
C LEU A 476 -8.97 19.01 -6.07
N SER A 477 -9.03 19.54 -4.87
CA SER A 477 -10.11 19.21 -3.92
C SER A 477 -10.54 20.40 -3.07
N GLN A 478 -11.79 20.36 -2.63
CA GLN A 478 -12.39 21.32 -1.71
C GLN A 478 -13.49 20.65 -0.89
N LYS A 479 -13.95 21.32 0.18
CA LYS A 479 -15.07 20.84 0.96
C LYS A 479 -16.36 20.85 0.16
N ALA A 480 -17.15 19.79 0.26
CA ALA A 480 -18.47 19.72 -0.39
C ALA A 480 -19.51 20.64 0.25
N SER A 481 -19.38 20.91 1.55
CA SER A 481 -20.28 21.80 2.32
C SER A 481 -20.11 23.29 1.98
N VAL A 482 -19.00 23.69 1.35
CA VAL A 482 -18.77 25.09 0.96
C VAL A 482 -19.52 25.40 -0.34
N LYS A 483 -20.49 26.31 -0.25
CA LYS A 483 -21.37 26.67 -1.38
C LYS A 483 -20.76 27.55 -2.45
N SER A 484 -19.62 28.19 -2.20
CA SER A 484 -19.08 29.21 -3.10
C SER A 484 -17.72 28.87 -3.70
N GLY A 485 -17.64 29.01 -5.03
CA GLY A 485 -16.42 29.16 -5.79
C GLY A 485 -15.77 27.86 -6.28
N LEU A 486 -15.10 27.99 -7.42
CA LEU A 486 -14.28 26.94 -8.07
C LEU A 486 -12.84 26.92 -7.53
N LYS A 487 -12.51 27.72 -6.48
CA LYS A 487 -11.15 27.75 -5.96
C LYS A 487 -10.87 26.48 -5.14
N PRO A 488 -9.92 25.63 -5.54
CA PRO A 488 -9.57 24.46 -4.77
C PRO A 488 -8.97 24.86 -3.43
N GLU A 489 -9.48 24.28 -2.34
CA GLU A 489 -8.89 24.44 -1.00
C GLU A 489 -7.55 23.72 -0.90
N GLN A 490 -7.37 22.68 -1.69
CA GLN A 490 -6.16 21.90 -1.76
C GLN A 490 -5.88 21.47 -3.19
N TRP A 491 -4.62 21.57 -3.59
CA TRP A 491 -4.14 20.91 -4.81
C TRP A 491 -2.84 20.16 -4.56
N ARG A 492 -2.64 19.11 -5.32
CA ARG A 492 -1.41 18.33 -5.36
C ARG A 492 -1.03 18.06 -6.80
N LEU A 493 0.19 18.37 -7.16
CA LEU A 493 0.81 17.98 -8.42
C LEU A 493 1.94 17.00 -8.12
N THR A 494 1.88 15.82 -8.71
CA THR A 494 2.94 14.82 -8.63
C THR A 494 3.44 14.52 -10.03
N ALA A 495 4.74 14.64 -10.24
CA ALA A 495 5.44 14.18 -11.43
C ALA A 495 6.36 13.03 -11.04
N ARG A 496 6.35 11.98 -11.84
CA ARG A 496 7.22 10.81 -11.67
C ARG A 496 7.90 10.50 -12.98
N SER A 497 9.13 10.04 -12.89
CA SER A 497 9.96 9.61 -14.01
C SER A 497 10.67 8.32 -13.63
N ASP A 498 10.52 7.29 -14.44
CA ASP A 498 11.15 5.99 -14.25
C ASP A 498 11.94 5.64 -15.51
N TYR A 499 13.24 5.51 -15.34
CA TYR A 499 14.17 5.02 -16.35
C TYR A 499 14.66 3.65 -15.93
N ARG A 500 14.67 2.68 -16.85
CA ARG A 500 15.14 1.32 -16.57
C ARG A 500 15.72 0.70 -17.83
N GLU A 501 17.03 0.48 -17.80
CA GLU A 501 17.73 -0.17 -18.89
C GLU A 501 18.80 -1.13 -18.35
N GLY A 502 18.75 -2.37 -18.79
CA GLY A 502 19.70 -3.40 -18.38
C GLY A 502 19.79 -3.57 -16.87
N ARG A 503 20.97 -3.30 -16.31
CA ARG A 503 21.28 -3.42 -14.88
C ARG A 503 21.05 -2.14 -14.08
N GLN A 504 20.53 -1.12 -14.72
CA GLN A 504 20.36 0.20 -14.09
C GLN A 504 18.90 0.59 -14.08
N ALA A 505 18.49 1.26 -13.01
CA ALA A 505 17.20 1.93 -12.94
C ALA A 505 17.34 3.24 -12.16
N PHE A 506 16.63 4.25 -12.62
CA PHE A 506 16.56 5.55 -12.00
C PHE A 506 15.09 5.93 -11.85
N GLN A 507 14.70 6.29 -10.63
CA GLN A 507 13.34 6.70 -10.31
C GLN A 507 13.37 8.05 -9.64
N SER A 508 12.52 8.97 -10.11
CA SER A 508 12.37 10.28 -9.49
C SER A 508 10.89 10.61 -9.29
N ARG A 509 10.59 11.21 -8.17
CA ARG A 509 9.25 11.72 -7.85
C ARG A 509 9.35 13.13 -7.30
N LEU A 510 8.62 14.04 -7.89
CA LEU A 510 8.47 15.43 -7.44
C LEU A 510 7.00 15.66 -7.10
N THR A 511 6.73 16.21 -5.93
CA THR A 511 5.36 16.46 -5.46
C THR A 511 5.26 17.87 -4.89
N PHE A 512 4.33 18.64 -5.42
CA PHE A 512 3.91 19.93 -4.89
C PHE A 512 2.55 19.75 -4.21
N THR A 513 2.41 20.28 -3.00
CA THR A 513 1.13 20.25 -2.28
C THR A 513 0.85 21.61 -1.67
N LYS A 514 -0.30 22.16 -1.97
CA LYS A 514 -0.82 23.40 -1.37
C LYS A 514 -2.15 23.09 -0.70
N ARG A 515 -2.27 23.51 0.55
CA ARG A 515 -3.53 23.52 1.30
C ARG A 515 -3.85 24.97 1.63
N SER A 516 -5.13 25.33 1.66
CA SER A 516 -5.62 26.71 1.59
C SER A 516 -4.80 27.74 2.39
N GLN A 517 -4.56 27.56 3.65
CA GLN A 517 -3.81 28.53 4.49
C GLN A 517 -2.38 28.09 4.82
N LEU A 518 -1.96 26.90 4.39
CA LEU A 518 -0.62 26.40 4.65
C LEU A 518 0.35 26.81 3.53
N PRO A 519 1.63 26.97 3.82
CA PRO A 519 2.63 27.23 2.78
C PRO A 519 2.74 26.06 1.79
N LEU A 520 3.32 26.34 0.61
CA LEU A 520 3.58 25.33 -0.40
C LEU A 520 4.59 24.31 0.14
N ARG A 521 4.22 23.05 0.09
CA ARG A 521 5.12 21.94 0.38
C ARG A 521 5.64 21.34 -0.90
N THR A 522 6.95 21.34 -1.07
CA THR A 522 7.66 20.65 -2.15
C THR A 522 8.35 19.42 -1.59
N ALA A 523 8.13 18.26 -2.18
CA ALA A 523 8.82 17.02 -1.81
C ALA A 523 9.44 16.40 -3.07
N PHE A 524 10.69 16.00 -2.95
CA PHE A 524 11.42 15.32 -4.00
C PHE A 524 12.06 14.05 -3.44
N ARG A 525 12.04 12.99 -4.21
CA ARG A 525 12.77 11.76 -3.93
C ARG A 525 13.33 11.22 -5.22
N THR A 526 14.59 10.85 -5.20
CA THR A 526 15.21 10.12 -6.29
C THR A 526 15.93 8.89 -5.76
N THR A 527 15.95 7.84 -6.57
CA THR A 527 16.57 6.55 -6.25
C THR A 527 17.29 6.04 -7.49
N TYR A 528 18.52 5.66 -7.32
CA TYR A 528 19.33 4.97 -8.33
C TYR A 528 19.58 3.55 -7.88
N LEU A 529 19.43 2.61 -8.79
CA LEU A 529 19.65 1.19 -8.60
C LEU A 529 20.63 0.70 -9.67
N CYS A 530 21.64 -0.04 -9.25
CA CYS A 530 22.63 -0.61 -10.15
C CYS A 530 23.05 -1.99 -9.68
N GLN A 531 23.05 -2.95 -10.59
CA GLN A 531 23.69 -4.24 -10.39
C GLN A 531 25.09 -4.18 -10.99
N LEU A 532 26.10 -3.97 -10.15
CA LEU A 532 27.49 -3.86 -10.58
C LEU A 532 28.05 -5.19 -11.13
N SER A 533 27.68 -6.28 -10.48
CA SER A 533 28.04 -7.64 -10.88
C SER A 533 26.94 -8.60 -10.48
N SER A 534 27.03 -9.87 -10.86
CA SER A 534 26.03 -10.88 -10.44
C SER A 534 25.80 -10.90 -8.92
N PRO A 535 26.86 -10.91 -8.05
CA PRO A 535 26.63 -10.93 -6.62
C PRO A 535 26.39 -9.55 -5.98
N LEU A 536 26.65 -8.43 -6.68
CA LEU A 536 26.70 -7.10 -6.07
C LEU A 536 25.65 -6.15 -6.65
N TYR A 537 24.78 -5.67 -5.78
CA TYR A 537 23.73 -4.73 -6.10
C TYR A 537 23.81 -3.50 -5.20
N ILE A 538 23.71 -2.32 -5.78
CA ILE A 538 23.76 -1.04 -5.07
C ILE A 538 22.46 -0.27 -5.30
N ARG A 539 21.98 0.35 -4.24
CA ARG A 539 20.89 1.29 -4.24
C ARG A 539 21.32 2.55 -3.50
N SER A 540 21.09 3.69 -4.07
CA SER A 540 21.34 4.98 -3.43
C SER A 540 20.21 5.96 -3.74
N GLY A 541 20.07 6.98 -2.92
CA GLY A 541 19.06 8.00 -3.20
C GLY A 541 19.12 9.18 -2.25
N LEU A 542 18.36 10.17 -2.66
CA LEU A 542 18.18 11.44 -1.98
C LEU A 542 16.70 11.71 -1.84
N GLN A 543 16.29 12.23 -0.72
CA GLN A 543 14.96 12.81 -0.55
C GLN A 543 15.05 14.14 0.18
N PHE A 544 14.19 15.07 -0.20
CA PHE A 544 14.00 16.30 0.56
C PHE A 544 12.54 16.72 0.57
N THR A 545 12.19 17.47 1.60
CA THR A 545 10.89 18.15 1.72
C THR A 545 11.18 19.55 2.18
N HIS A 546 10.68 20.51 1.43
CA HIS A 546 10.72 21.93 1.76
C HIS A 546 9.29 22.42 2.02
N LEU A 547 9.14 23.14 3.10
CA LEU A 547 7.95 23.90 3.45
C LEU A 547 8.45 25.31 3.74
N SER A 548 7.87 26.33 3.09
CA SER A 548 8.28 27.72 3.30
C SER A 548 8.33 28.04 4.80
N ASP A 549 9.34 28.79 5.21
CA ASP A 549 9.59 29.22 6.60
C ASP A 549 9.99 28.10 7.58
N THR A 550 10.34 26.92 7.08
CA THR A 550 10.87 25.85 7.90
C THR A 550 12.22 25.35 7.39
N PRO A 551 13.10 24.82 8.27
CA PRO A 551 14.33 24.18 7.84
C PRO A 551 14.09 23.05 6.84
N LEU A 552 14.98 22.91 5.87
CA LEU A 552 14.92 21.84 4.88
C LEU A 552 15.00 20.48 5.57
N THR A 553 14.00 19.66 5.31
CA THR A 553 13.98 18.25 5.73
C THR A 553 14.57 17.40 4.62
N TRP A 554 15.65 16.64 4.89
CA TRP A 554 16.33 15.86 3.87
C TRP A 554 16.94 14.58 4.41
N ALA A 555 17.23 13.64 3.52
CA ALA A 555 18.03 12.46 3.82
C ALA A 555 18.77 11.98 2.57
N LEU A 556 19.96 11.44 2.81
CA LEU A 556 20.76 10.67 1.88
C LEU A 556 20.76 9.21 2.35
N PHE A 557 20.63 8.29 1.42
CA PHE A 557 20.69 6.87 1.77
C PHE A 557 21.51 6.08 0.74
N GLY A 558 22.14 5.04 1.23
CA GLY A 558 22.85 4.05 0.43
C GLY A 558 22.64 2.67 1.00
N ARG A 559 22.52 1.67 0.13
CA ARG A 559 22.35 0.27 0.48
C ARG A 559 23.11 -0.59 -0.50
N VAL A 560 23.79 -1.58 0.03
CA VAL A 560 24.54 -2.58 -0.74
C VAL A 560 24.00 -3.95 -0.39
N ARG A 561 23.69 -4.74 -1.40
CA ARG A 561 23.36 -6.16 -1.27
C ARG A 561 24.45 -6.98 -1.94
N TYR A 562 24.98 -7.94 -1.19
CA TYR A 562 25.92 -8.92 -1.64
C TYR A 562 25.29 -10.31 -1.58
N GLN A 563 25.21 -10.97 -2.73
CA GLN A 563 24.62 -12.31 -2.89
C GLN A 563 25.60 -13.21 -3.65
N PRO A 564 26.57 -13.83 -2.93
CA PRO A 564 27.60 -14.65 -3.56
C PRO A 564 27.03 -15.91 -4.22
N ASP A 565 25.95 -16.42 -3.67
CA ASP A 565 25.25 -17.61 -4.18
C ASP A 565 23.72 -17.40 -4.03
N PRO A 566 22.90 -18.23 -4.68
CA PRO A 566 21.45 -18.11 -4.56
C PRO A 566 20.92 -18.30 -3.13
N GLN A 567 21.63 -19.02 -2.28
CA GLN A 567 21.15 -19.40 -0.94
C GLN A 567 21.37 -18.33 0.11
N PHE A 568 22.40 -17.47 -0.06
CA PHE A 568 22.78 -16.47 0.93
C PHE A 568 22.79 -15.06 0.35
N SER A 569 22.25 -14.11 1.09
CA SER A 569 22.46 -12.69 0.81
C SER A 569 22.68 -11.89 2.09
N LEU A 570 23.55 -10.91 1.99
CA LEU A 570 23.84 -9.92 3.02
C LEU A 570 23.50 -8.54 2.46
N GLU A 571 22.73 -7.76 3.18
CA GLU A 571 22.32 -6.43 2.77
C GLU A 571 22.55 -5.42 3.89
N GLY A 572 23.35 -4.40 3.62
CA GLY A 572 23.66 -3.31 4.54
C GLY A 572 23.19 -1.96 4.02
N GLY A 573 22.62 -1.14 4.87
CA GLY A 573 22.11 0.17 4.50
C GLY A 573 22.42 1.25 5.52
N VAL A 574 22.60 2.48 5.03
CA VAL A 574 22.88 3.66 5.84
C VAL A 574 21.98 4.81 5.39
N HIS A 575 21.35 5.51 6.36
CA HIS A 575 20.61 6.73 6.17
C HIS A 575 21.18 7.83 7.04
N TYR A 576 21.61 8.91 6.42
CA TYR A 576 21.93 10.15 7.12
C TYR A 576 20.81 11.15 6.87
N PHE A 577 20.22 11.70 7.94
CA PHE A 577 19.01 12.51 7.83
C PHE A 577 19.03 13.74 8.74
N SER A 578 18.33 14.79 8.25
CA SER A 578 17.98 15.98 9.01
C SER A 578 16.50 16.29 8.77
N ALA A 579 15.68 15.95 9.75
CA ALA A 579 14.21 16.02 9.69
C ALA A 579 13.63 16.70 10.94
N THR A 580 14.21 17.85 11.31
CA THR A 580 13.83 18.62 12.50
C THR A 580 12.46 19.26 12.36
N SER A 581 12.10 19.68 11.14
CA SER A 581 10.80 20.31 10.81
C SER A 581 9.81 19.38 10.13
N GLY A 582 10.20 18.12 9.85
CA GLY A 582 9.37 17.20 9.07
C GLY A 582 9.67 15.74 9.34
N VAL A 583 9.45 14.93 8.31
CA VAL A 583 9.64 13.49 8.33
C VAL A 583 10.29 13.05 7.03
N VAL A 584 11.26 12.15 7.11
CA VAL A 584 11.82 11.45 5.96
C VAL A 584 11.57 9.95 6.07
N ARG A 585 11.42 9.29 4.94
CA ARG A 585 11.20 7.83 4.85
C ARG A 585 12.55 7.12 4.82
N ALA A 586 12.73 6.15 5.71
CA ALA A 586 13.90 5.29 5.62
C ALA A 586 13.75 4.29 4.48
N ASP A 587 14.84 4.05 3.76
CA ASP A 587 14.97 2.93 2.83
C ASP A 587 15.56 1.75 3.61
N GLN A 588 14.88 0.63 3.68
CA GLN A 588 15.37 -0.54 4.40
C GLN A 588 15.11 -1.81 3.60
N PRO A 589 15.92 -2.87 3.81
CA PRO A 589 15.71 -4.16 3.17
C PRO A 589 14.30 -4.70 3.45
N TYR A 590 13.76 -5.41 2.45
CA TYR A 590 12.44 -6.03 2.56
C TYR A 590 12.47 -7.22 3.53
N LEU A 591 11.52 -7.25 4.47
CA LEU A 591 11.25 -8.38 5.33
C LEU A 591 9.82 -8.89 5.07
N PRO A 592 9.63 -10.19 4.81
CA PRO A 592 8.31 -10.77 4.51
C PRO A 592 7.25 -10.46 5.57
N TRP A 593 6.03 -10.11 5.12
CA TRP A 593 4.84 -9.87 5.97
C TRP A 593 4.99 -8.75 7.02
N ARG A 594 6.09 -7.99 6.94
CA ARG A 594 6.41 -6.85 7.78
C ARG A 594 6.88 -5.67 6.94
N TYR A 595 6.11 -5.37 5.90
CA TYR A 595 6.37 -4.17 5.12
C TYR A 595 6.00 -2.95 5.96
N TYR A 596 7.04 -2.30 6.42
CA TYR A 596 6.96 -1.09 7.22
C TYR A 596 8.11 -0.18 6.78
N VAL A 597 7.79 1.08 6.53
CA VAL A 597 8.78 2.09 6.17
C VAL A 597 8.97 3.03 7.36
N PRO A 598 10.11 2.98 8.05
CA PRO A 598 10.34 3.82 9.20
C PRO A 598 10.32 5.30 8.85
N MET A 599 9.60 6.08 9.65
CA MET A 599 9.51 7.54 9.55
C MET A 599 10.52 8.18 10.47
N LEU A 600 11.61 8.73 9.90
CA LEU A 600 12.70 9.37 10.64
C LEU A 600 12.35 10.82 10.94
N ARG A 601 12.56 11.22 12.19
CA ARG A 601 12.43 12.59 12.70
C ARG A 601 13.70 13.00 13.45
N GLY A 602 13.94 14.31 13.60
CA GLY A 602 15.14 14.83 14.22
C GLY A 602 16.34 14.80 13.27
N LYS A 603 17.54 14.63 13.81
CA LYS A 603 18.78 14.56 13.03
C LYS A 603 19.63 13.38 13.48
N GLY A 604 20.17 12.61 12.55
CA GLY A 604 20.92 11.42 12.94
C GLY A 604 21.30 10.51 11.79
N LEU A 605 21.72 9.32 12.18
CA LEU A 605 22.15 8.23 11.33
C LEU A 605 21.33 6.98 11.66
N ARG A 606 20.75 6.33 10.65
CA ARG A 606 20.16 5.00 10.80
C ARG A 606 20.95 4.01 9.98
N THR A 607 21.31 2.90 10.60
CA THR A 607 21.97 1.76 9.95
C THR A 607 21.04 0.56 9.99
N THR A 608 21.08 -0.23 8.93
CA THR A 608 20.35 -1.50 8.82
C THR A 608 21.28 -2.57 8.30
N LEU A 609 21.19 -3.77 8.86
CA LEU A 609 21.90 -4.94 8.38
C LEU A 609 20.89 -6.09 8.31
N GLN A 610 20.81 -6.77 7.18
CA GLN A 610 19.95 -7.92 6.99
C GLN A 610 20.70 -9.07 6.37
N THR A 611 20.52 -10.26 6.93
CA THR A 611 20.92 -11.51 6.30
C THR A 611 19.69 -12.27 5.85
N HIS A 612 19.78 -12.94 4.73
CA HIS A 612 18.81 -13.88 4.26
C HIS A 612 19.51 -15.15 3.85
N TYR A 613 19.03 -16.25 4.35
CA TYR A 613 19.50 -17.59 4.01
C TYR A 613 18.31 -18.46 3.61
N HIS A 614 18.47 -19.25 2.53
CA HIS A 614 17.46 -20.22 2.17
C HIS A 614 18.05 -21.61 1.98
N LEU A 615 17.36 -22.61 2.53
CA LEU A 615 17.69 -24.02 2.43
C LEU A 615 16.46 -24.76 1.86
N GLY A 616 16.51 -25.10 0.59
CA GLY A 616 15.36 -25.65 -0.10
C GLY A 616 14.17 -24.67 -0.01
N ASN A 617 13.10 -25.10 0.64
CA ASN A 617 11.85 -24.31 0.78
C ASN A 617 11.80 -23.44 2.05
N LEU A 618 12.84 -23.49 2.90
CA LEU A 618 12.94 -22.69 4.11
C LEU A 618 13.75 -21.42 3.84
N HIS A 619 13.18 -20.25 4.13
CA HIS A 619 13.87 -18.97 4.10
C HIS A 619 13.94 -18.40 5.50
N ALA A 620 15.10 -17.99 5.92
CA ALA A 620 15.37 -17.35 7.20
C ALA A 620 15.93 -15.94 6.97
N TYR A 621 15.38 -14.98 7.68
CA TYR A 621 15.77 -13.57 7.63
C TYR A 621 16.11 -13.10 9.03
N LEU A 622 17.20 -12.34 9.14
CA LEU A 622 17.57 -11.62 10.35
C LEU A 622 17.89 -10.19 9.97
N ARG A 623 17.19 -9.21 10.57
CA ARG A 623 17.41 -7.79 10.34
C ARG A 623 17.67 -7.05 11.64
N ALA A 624 18.77 -6.33 11.72
CA ALA A 624 19.07 -5.39 12.78
C ALA A 624 18.96 -3.95 12.25
N SER A 625 18.29 -3.08 12.98
CA SER A 625 18.10 -1.68 12.63
C SER A 625 18.44 -0.80 13.84
N LEU A 626 19.41 0.08 13.69
CA LEU A 626 19.89 0.97 14.76
C LEU A 626 19.71 2.42 14.33
N THR A 627 19.23 3.28 15.23
CA THR A 627 19.11 4.71 14.97
C THR A 627 19.91 5.48 16.04
N HIS A 628 20.91 6.21 15.58
CA HIS A 628 21.69 7.11 16.42
C HIS A 628 21.27 8.55 16.14
N TYR A 629 20.80 9.25 17.16
CA TYR A 629 20.33 10.63 17.06
C TYR A 629 21.42 11.61 17.49
N GLN A 630 21.72 12.60 16.66
CA GLN A 630 22.46 13.79 17.03
C GLN A 630 21.56 14.81 17.72
N GLU A 631 20.32 14.96 17.19
CA GLU A 631 19.25 15.76 17.75
C GLU A 631 18.00 14.90 17.85
N ALA A 632 17.67 14.45 19.05
CA ALA A 632 16.58 13.52 19.28
C ALA A 632 15.20 14.22 19.22
N PRO A 633 14.21 13.68 18.50
CA PRO A 633 12.86 14.17 18.53
C PRO A 633 12.17 13.77 19.84
N THR A 634 10.96 14.30 20.07
CA THR A 634 10.12 13.95 21.24
C THR A 634 9.71 12.47 21.26
N SER A 635 9.58 11.85 20.07
CA SER A 635 9.31 10.42 19.92
C SER A 635 10.44 9.76 19.11
N LEU A 636 11.15 8.83 19.75
CA LEU A 636 12.25 8.10 19.13
C LEU A 636 11.72 6.94 18.27
N LEU A 637 12.35 6.72 17.12
CA LEU A 637 12.18 5.48 16.39
C LEU A 637 12.99 4.38 17.08
N PRO A 638 12.38 3.26 17.47
CA PRO A 638 13.10 2.21 18.17
C PRO A 638 14.17 1.55 17.29
N SER A 639 15.25 1.13 17.94
CA SER A 639 16.18 0.17 17.36
C SER A 639 15.57 -1.22 17.47
N LEU A 640 15.62 -1.99 16.37
CA LEU A 640 14.90 -3.25 16.25
C LEU A 640 15.82 -4.38 15.85
N LEU A 641 15.58 -5.55 16.43
CA LEU A 641 16.04 -6.84 15.93
C LEU A 641 14.81 -7.62 15.46
N GLU A 642 14.82 -8.05 14.21
CA GLU A 642 13.68 -8.72 13.59
C GLU A 642 14.14 -10.03 12.98
N VAL A 643 13.35 -11.08 13.19
CA VAL A 643 13.58 -12.41 12.63
C VAL A 643 12.33 -12.84 11.89
N ALA A 644 12.48 -13.44 10.73
CA ALA A 644 11.38 -14.03 10.00
C ALA A 644 11.79 -15.34 9.35
N PHE A 645 10.89 -16.28 9.39
CA PHE A 645 11.00 -17.57 8.71
C PHE A 645 9.80 -17.74 7.79
N THR A 646 10.06 -18.17 6.56
CA THR A 646 9.00 -18.62 5.65
C THR A 646 9.35 -20.02 5.18
N TYR A 647 8.35 -20.90 5.16
CA TYR A 647 8.51 -22.27 4.69
C TYR A 647 7.37 -22.62 3.75
N ARG A 648 7.70 -23.23 2.61
CA ARG A 648 6.72 -23.60 1.59
C ARG A 648 6.86 -25.08 1.26
N LEU A 649 5.72 -25.82 1.29
CA LEU A 649 5.57 -27.21 0.86
C LEU A 649 4.71 -27.31 -0.38
#